data_1d28df4b6e97dbbdd46af3d41babffa9
#
_entry.id   1d28df4b6e97dbbdd46af3d41babffa9
#
_cell.length_a   1.000
_cell.length_b   1.000
_cell.length_c   1.000
_cell.angle_alpha   90.00
_cell.angle_beta   90.00
_cell.angle_gamma   90.00
#
_symmetry.space_group_name_H-M   'P 1'
#
loop_
_entity.id
_entity.type
_entity.pdbx_description
1 polymer ?
#
loop_
_entity_poly.entity_id
_entity_poly.type
_entity_poly.pdbx_seq_one_letter_code
_entity_poly.pdbx_strand_id
1 'polypeptide(L)'
;MSLNYESIIKQMSLEEKALMMSGKNTWETVDFEKYGIPSMAMSDGPHGLRRQAGAGDHLGLNASLPATCFPTAASVANSWDETLGEEIGTALAEEAVTMDVNVILGPGLNIKRSPLCGRNFEYFSEDPYHAGKMAAAYVRGIQSKGIAACPKHFAANSQELRRMANDSVVDERTFREIYTTGFEIAVKEGKAKSIMSSYNEVNGVYANENRHMLQEILVDEWGFDGYVVSDWGGSNDHALGVKNGSHLEMPGTGKSGMHDIVNAVKNGTLEESVLDQRLDELLRVIFATHQATVDGKGTTFNKEAHHKLARKAAEESIVLLKNEEQILPLKQGTKVAVIGDFAKTPRYQGAGSSLVNPEMPPESILEEIKDSGLTMTACEQGYIRNRKPNAKLVKAAVDAAKNADVVLFFGGLDEISESEGLDRAHMHMPVAQDELINELTTVNKNVIVVLSAGSSVEMPWYPYVKGIVHGYLGGQAGASAMLNVLTGKVCPSGKLNETYPLHYEDTPAYEYYPSKERSSEYREGLYVGYRYYTTVGKKVRFPFGFGLSYTTFTYRDLAVDQDGVTFKIKNTGDVTGTEIAQLYVGKESDSVFRPLRELKGFTRVTLAPGEEKEVRILFDDKTFRFYDTRTDSWEVETGTYQIMIGSNAEEMLLEGSLAVNGTVTEGGYSRESLPEYFNGEVKNISDDTFRRLYGREIPDGSWSGEIRMNDAVCQLYYGKGIFGKIFYGVLRILLKISEWQGKPNLNVLFNYNMPIRGYAKMTGGFVTMEMAEALTEMANGHRIRGTAHLIKAAVKRD
;
A
#
# COMPACT_ATOMS: atom_id res chain seq x y z
N MET A 1 -19.55 -14.50 25.89
CA MET A 1 -19.99 -15.27 24.72
C MET A 1 -19.64 -16.73 24.91
N SER A 2 -20.39 -17.67 24.36
CA SER A 2 -19.99 -19.10 24.38
C SER A 2 -18.83 -19.29 23.39
N LEU A 3 -17.76 -19.96 23.79
CA LEU A 3 -16.62 -20.30 22.96
C LEU A 3 -16.99 -21.46 22.02
N ASN A 4 -16.52 -21.42 20.76
CA ASN A 4 -16.75 -22.49 19.78
C ASN A 4 -15.90 -23.75 20.11
N TYR A 5 -14.70 -23.54 20.64
CA TYR A 5 -13.73 -24.59 20.94
C TYR A 5 -13.51 -24.74 22.45
N GLU A 6 -14.51 -24.43 23.27
CA GLU A 6 -14.46 -24.47 24.74
C GLU A 6 -13.91 -25.81 25.28
N SER A 7 -14.31 -26.93 24.65
CA SER A 7 -13.86 -28.27 25.06
C SER A 7 -12.35 -28.49 24.86
N ILE A 8 -11.75 -27.88 23.86
CA ILE A 8 -10.30 -27.91 23.63
C ILE A 8 -9.60 -26.96 24.59
N ILE A 9 -10.06 -25.70 24.66
CA ILE A 9 -9.47 -24.65 25.48
C ILE A 9 -9.40 -25.02 26.95
N LYS A 10 -10.45 -25.67 27.50
CA LYS A 10 -10.49 -26.14 28.88
C LYS A 10 -9.50 -27.28 29.20
N GLN A 11 -9.00 -27.98 28.22
CA GLN A 11 -7.99 -29.03 28.41
C GLN A 11 -6.55 -28.49 28.36
N MET A 12 -6.36 -27.27 27.79
CA MET A 12 -5.04 -26.64 27.63
C MET A 12 -4.58 -26.01 28.95
N SER A 13 -3.30 -26.16 29.27
CA SER A 13 -2.68 -25.38 30.34
C SER A 13 -2.55 -23.90 29.95
N LEU A 14 -2.37 -23.03 30.94
CA LEU A 14 -2.17 -21.61 30.71
C LEU A 14 -0.96 -21.33 29.78
N GLU A 15 0.12 -22.09 29.96
CA GLU A 15 1.33 -22.01 29.13
C GLU A 15 1.04 -22.43 27.68
N GLU A 16 0.23 -23.43 27.44
CA GLU A 16 -0.16 -23.85 26.10
C GLU A 16 -1.06 -22.85 25.41
N LYS A 17 -2.04 -22.28 26.13
CA LYS A 17 -2.88 -21.20 25.61
C LYS A 17 -2.03 -19.99 25.22
N ALA A 18 -1.12 -19.58 26.10
CA ALA A 18 -0.22 -18.46 25.87
C ALA A 18 0.73 -18.70 24.67
N LEU A 19 1.21 -19.96 24.51
CA LEU A 19 2.10 -20.32 23.40
C LEU A 19 1.40 -20.21 22.04
N MET A 20 0.08 -20.47 21.98
CA MET A 20 -0.72 -20.28 20.75
C MET A 20 -0.79 -18.82 20.28
N MET A 21 -0.58 -17.86 21.16
CA MET A 21 -0.61 -16.44 20.82
C MET A 21 0.71 -15.93 20.22
N SER A 22 1.71 -16.82 20.03
CA SER A 22 2.98 -16.50 19.38
C SER A 22 3.27 -17.50 18.27
N GLY A 23 4.00 -17.07 17.23
CA GLY A 23 4.41 -17.96 16.15
C GLY A 23 5.32 -19.10 16.63
N LYS A 24 5.23 -20.25 15.95
CA LYS A 24 6.17 -21.37 16.11
C LYS A 24 7.56 -21.04 15.54
N ASN A 25 7.53 -20.30 14.43
CA ASN A 25 8.72 -19.85 13.68
C ASN A 25 8.41 -18.52 12.97
N THR A 26 9.08 -18.25 11.83
CA THR A 26 8.86 -17.02 11.06
C THR A 26 7.49 -16.96 10.38
N TRP A 27 6.88 -18.11 10.03
CA TRP A 27 5.70 -18.15 9.16
C TRP A 27 4.55 -19.00 9.64
N GLU A 28 4.72 -19.75 10.75
CA GLU A 28 3.76 -20.76 11.15
C GLU A 28 3.31 -20.57 12.60
N THR A 29 2.04 -20.90 12.86
CA THR A 29 1.53 -21.01 14.23
C THR A 29 1.98 -22.31 14.89
N VAL A 30 1.93 -22.35 16.23
CA VAL A 30 2.16 -23.56 16.99
C VAL A 30 1.05 -24.58 16.70
N ASP A 31 1.43 -25.84 16.62
CA ASP A 31 0.53 -26.99 16.53
C ASP A 31 0.47 -27.76 17.85
N PHE A 32 -0.68 -28.38 18.12
CA PHE A 32 -0.84 -29.29 19.27
C PHE A 32 -1.57 -30.57 18.83
N GLU A 33 -0.83 -31.60 18.40
CA GLU A 33 -1.38 -32.88 17.93
C GLU A 33 -2.33 -33.54 18.95
N LYS A 34 -2.01 -33.44 20.22
CA LYS A 34 -2.85 -34.02 21.32
C LYS A 34 -4.25 -33.42 21.42
N TYR A 35 -4.45 -32.21 20.87
CA TYR A 35 -5.75 -31.52 20.80
C TYR A 35 -6.31 -31.46 19.37
N GLY A 36 -5.59 -32.02 18.38
CA GLY A 36 -5.97 -31.97 16.99
C GLY A 36 -5.85 -30.57 16.38
N ILE A 37 -5.03 -29.69 16.98
CA ILE A 37 -4.79 -28.34 16.47
C ILE A 37 -3.64 -28.39 15.44
N PRO A 38 -3.91 -28.14 14.13
CA PRO A 38 -2.86 -28.08 13.12
C PRO A 38 -2.11 -26.74 13.16
N SER A 39 -0.90 -26.73 12.61
CA SER A 39 -0.21 -25.49 12.31
C SER A 39 -0.89 -24.76 11.15
N MET A 40 -0.92 -23.43 11.20
CA MET A 40 -1.42 -22.55 10.15
C MET A 40 -0.24 -21.79 9.56
N ALA A 41 0.00 -21.97 8.25
CA ALA A 41 1.09 -21.32 7.54
C ALA A 41 0.64 -20.02 6.90
N MET A 42 1.47 -18.98 7.01
CA MET A 42 1.28 -17.67 6.41
C MET A 42 2.35 -17.41 5.35
N SER A 43 2.04 -16.61 4.35
CA SER A 43 3.00 -16.17 3.34
C SER A 43 2.71 -14.73 2.94
N ASP A 44 3.77 -13.91 2.75
CA ASP A 44 3.63 -12.70 1.96
C ASP A 44 3.15 -13.05 0.57
N GLY A 45 2.44 -12.12 -0.07
CA GLY A 45 1.91 -12.40 -1.39
C GLY A 45 0.82 -11.46 -1.88
N PRO A 46 0.91 -10.12 -1.68
CA PRO A 46 -0.13 -9.20 -2.15
C PRO A 46 -0.29 -9.20 -3.68
N HIS A 47 0.75 -9.54 -4.44
CA HIS A 47 0.71 -9.67 -5.91
C HIS A 47 1.39 -10.94 -6.45
N GLY A 48 1.65 -11.92 -5.58
CA GLY A 48 2.28 -13.21 -5.89
C GLY A 48 2.90 -13.81 -4.64
N LEU A 49 2.80 -15.10 -4.44
CA LEU A 49 3.22 -15.75 -3.21
C LEU A 49 4.74 -15.73 -3.02
N ARG A 50 5.16 -15.57 -1.76
CA ARG A 50 6.55 -15.69 -1.33
C ARG A 50 6.73 -16.81 -0.28
N ARG A 51 6.27 -18.01 -0.60
CA ARG A 51 6.46 -19.18 0.26
C ARG A 51 7.93 -19.60 0.22
N GLN A 52 8.64 -19.55 1.35
CA GLN A 52 10.05 -19.91 1.43
C GLN A 52 10.25 -21.41 1.49
N ALA A 53 11.28 -21.91 0.76
CA ALA A 53 11.56 -23.33 0.62
C ALA A 53 12.43 -23.92 1.75
N GLY A 54 12.97 -23.08 2.64
CA GLY A 54 13.92 -23.47 3.70
C GLY A 54 13.83 -22.58 4.92
N ALA A 55 14.98 -22.20 5.50
CA ALA A 55 15.01 -21.28 6.64
C ALA A 55 14.26 -19.99 6.31
N GLY A 56 13.23 -19.69 7.11
CA GLY A 56 12.37 -18.53 6.91
C GLY A 56 13.09 -17.22 7.24
N ASP A 57 12.89 -16.21 6.41
CA ASP A 57 13.19 -14.81 6.72
C ASP A 57 12.02 -13.93 6.26
N HIS A 58 11.83 -12.78 6.89
CA HIS A 58 10.74 -11.86 6.57
C HIS A 58 11.08 -10.84 5.46
N LEU A 59 12.32 -10.79 4.98
CA LEU A 59 12.81 -9.79 4.03
C LEU A 59 13.03 -10.31 2.60
N GLY A 60 12.81 -11.61 2.34
CA GLY A 60 12.94 -12.18 1.01
C GLY A 60 14.40 -12.47 0.58
N LEU A 61 15.29 -12.74 1.50
CA LEU A 61 16.69 -13.06 1.22
C LEU A 61 16.90 -14.52 0.87
N ASN A 62 16.11 -15.40 1.48
CA ASN A 62 16.13 -16.83 1.16
C ASN A 62 15.23 -17.14 -0.02
N ALA A 63 15.58 -18.18 -0.76
CA ALA A 63 14.83 -18.60 -1.93
C ALA A 63 13.37 -18.94 -1.58
N SER A 64 12.44 -18.40 -2.33
CA SER A 64 11.03 -18.76 -2.27
C SER A 64 10.66 -19.69 -3.43
N LEU A 65 9.57 -20.44 -3.22
CA LEU A 65 8.98 -21.24 -4.28
C LEU A 65 8.55 -20.31 -5.42
N PRO A 66 8.67 -20.76 -6.67
CA PRO A 66 8.19 -20.00 -7.81
C PRO A 66 6.67 -19.82 -7.75
N ALA A 67 6.20 -18.60 -8.06
CA ALA A 67 4.80 -18.23 -8.07
C ALA A 67 4.52 -17.23 -9.20
N THR A 68 3.25 -17.05 -9.58
CA THR A 68 2.90 -16.02 -10.55
C THR A 68 3.11 -14.63 -9.97
N CYS A 69 3.90 -13.81 -10.66
CA CYS A 69 4.07 -12.40 -10.31
C CYS A 69 3.04 -11.56 -11.09
N PHE A 70 1.92 -11.25 -10.46
CA PHE A 70 0.91 -10.33 -10.97
C PHE A 70 1.40 -8.88 -10.94
N PRO A 71 0.73 -7.94 -11.64
CA PRO A 71 0.98 -6.52 -11.43
C PRO A 71 0.75 -6.13 -9.97
N THR A 72 1.50 -5.13 -9.49
CA THR A 72 1.37 -4.67 -8.10
C THR A 72 0.02 -4.01 -7.84
N ALA A 73 -0.37 -3.83 -6.57
CA ALA A 73 -1.64 -3.20 -6.21
C ALA A 73 -1.81 -1.80 -6.82
N ALA A 74 -0.74 -1.00 -6.85
CA ALA A 74 -0.74 0.31 -7.51
C ALA A 74 -1.01 0.21 -9.03
N SER A 75 -0.58 -0.88 -9.68
CA SER A 75 -0.94 -1.13 -11.08
C SER A 75 -2.41 -1.52 -11.20
N VAL A 76 -2.81 -2.60 -10.53
CA VAL A 76 -4.17 -3.17 -10.68
C VAL A 76 -5.26 -2.18 -10.32
N ALA A 77 -5.01 -1.30 -9.34
CA ALA A 77 -5.96 -0.25 -8.97
C ALA A 77 -6.35 0.67 -10.14
N ASN A 78 -5.46 0.86 -11.13
CA ASN A 78 -5.78 1.66 -12.31
C ASN A 78 -6.84 1.01 -13.22
N SER A 79 -7.11 -0.28 -13.07
CA SER A 79 -8.20 -0.94 -13.81
C SER A 79 -9.58 -0.51 -13.33
N TRP A 80 -9.71 -0.07 -12.08
CA TRP A 80 -11.00 0.21 -11.41
C TRP A 80 -11.99 -0.95 -11.56
N ASP A 81 -11.49 -2.17 -11.55
CA ASP A 81 -12.26 -3.39 -11.81
C ASP A 81 -12.21 -4.35 -10.62
N GLU A 82 -13.29 -4.36 -9.84
CA GLU A 82 -13.44 -5.29 -8.71
C GLU A 82 -13.44 -6.76 -9.18
N THR A 83 -13.99 -7.05 -10.39
CA THR A 83 -14.01 -8.41 -10.92
C THR A 83 -12.59 -8.90 -11.21
N LEU A 84 -11.76 -8.07 -11.82
CA LEU A 84 -10.34 -8.38 -12.03
C LEU A 84 -9.61 -8.60 -10.71
N GLY A 85 -9.89 -7.76 -9.71
CA GLY A 85 -9.33 -7.92 -8.36
C GLY A 85 -9.70 -9.27 -7.74
N GLU A 86 -10.94 -9.72 -7.90
CA GLU A 86 -11.42 -11.01 -7.41
C GLU A 86 -10.81 -12.18 -8.20
N GLU A 87 -10.66 -12.07 -9.53
CA GLU A 87 -9.97 -13.06 -10.37
C GLU A 87 -8.50 -13.25 -9.91
N ILE A 88 -7.76 -12.16 -9.68
CA ILE A 88 -6.38 -12.22 -9.18
C ILE A 88 -6.33 -12.85 -7.80
N GLY A 89 -7.20 -12.42 -6.88
CA GLY A 89 -7.30 -13.01 -5.55
C GLY A 89 -7.57 -14.52 -5.58
N THR A 90 -8.42 -14.97 -6.48
CA THR A 90 -8.72 -16.40 -6.71
C THR A 90 -7.48 -17.15 -7.20
N ALA A 91 -6.74 -16.60 -8.16
CA ALA A 91 -5.52 -17.21 -8.67
C ALA A 91 -4.43 -17.30 -7.59
N LEU A 92 -4.25 -16.26 -6.78
CA LEU A 92 -3.34 -16.27 -5.62
C LEU A 92 -3.70 -17.40 -4.64
N ALA A 93 -4.99 -17.59 -4.38
CA ALA A 93 -5.47 -18.65 -3.48
C ALA A 93 -5.27 -20.05 -4.07
N GLU A 94 -5.45 -20.23 -5.38
CA GLU A 94 -5.13 -21.50 -6.07
C GLU A 94 -3.66 -21.88 -5.90
N GLU A 95 -2.74 -20.92 -6.01
CA GLU A 95 -1.32 -21.16 -5.75
C GLU A 95 -1.06 -21.46 -4.26
N ALA A 96 -1.70 -20.70 -3.36
CA ALA A 96 -1.52 -20.83 -1.92
C ALA A 96 -1.87 -22.24 -1.39
N VAL A 97 -3.01 -22.80 -1.82
CA VAL A 97 -3.40 -24.15 -1.37
C VAL A 97 -2.44 -25.24 -1.87
N THR A 98 -1.81 -25.05 -3.05
CA THR A 98 -0.81 -26.01 -3.57
C THR A 98 0.53 -25.91 -2.82
N MET A 99 0.80 -24.74 -2.20
CA MET A 99 2.03 -24.45 -1.45
C MET A 99 1.89 -24.63 0.05
N ASP A 100 0.77 -25.19 0.52
CA ASP A 100 0.47 -25.37 1.94
C ASP A 100 0.46 -24.04 2.72
N VAL A 101 -0.24 -23.04 2.18
CA VAL A 101 -0.40 -21.70 2.77
C VAL A 101 -1.86 -21.48 3.13
N ASN A 102 -2.13 -21.24 4.39
CA ASN A 102 -3.47 -21.00 4.95
C ASN A 102 -3.88 -19.52 4.91
N VAL A 103 -2.89 -18.60 4.96
CA VAL A 103 -3.14 -17.16 5.04
C VAL A 103 -2.21 -16.41 4.09
N ILE A 104 -2.79 -15.63 3.20
CA ILE A 104 -2.04 -14.68 2.37
C ILE A 104 -2.00 -13.33 3.09
N LEU A 105 -0.78 -12.81 3.37
CA LEU A 105 -0.56 -11.51 4.01
C LEU A 105 -0.74 -10.38 2.98
N GLY A 106 -1.96 -10.11 2.68
CA GLY A 106 -2.43 -9.13 1.71
C GLY A 106 -3.95 -9.13 1.57
N PRO A 107 -4.48 -8.12 0.86
CA PRO A 107 -3.79 -7.05 0.15
C PRO A 107 -3.27 -5.92 1.07
N GLY A 108 -2.30 -5.14 0.56
CA GLY A 108 -1.90 -3.87 1.16
C GLY A 108 -2.81 -2.73 0.72
N LEU A 109 -3.32 -1.92 1.66
CA LEU A 109 -4.29 -0.85 1.35
C LEU A 109 -4.11 0.44 2.14
N ASN A 110 -2.93 0.71 2.67
CA ASN A 110 -2.64 2.01 3.26
C ASN A 110 -2.81 3.12 2.22
N ILE A 111 -3.22 4.29 2.69
CA ILE A 111 -3.45 5.45 1.81
C ILE A 111 -2.11 6.02 1.33
N LYS A 112 -2.04 6.35 0.04
CA LYS A 112 -0.91 7.06 -0.58
C LYS A 112 -0.94 8.53 -0.16
N ARG A 113 -0.52 8.80 1.09
CA ARG A 113 -0.51 10.12 1.71
C ARG A 113 0.50 11.06 1.05
N SER A 114 1.66 10.53 0.72
CA SER A 114 2.75 11.25 0.07
C SER A 114 3.30 10.43 -1.10
N PRO A 115 3.65 11.08 -2.24
CA PRO A 115 4.30 10.40 -3.35
C PRO A 115 5.69 9.84 -3.00
N LEU A 116 6.27 10.24 -1.88
CA LEU A 116 7.61 9.81 -1.47
C LEU A 116 7.60 8.49 -0.68
N CYS A 117 6.46 7.98 -0.23
CA CYS A 117 6.41 6.73 0.52
C CYS A 117 6.93 5.56 -0.34
N GLY A 118 7.97 4.88 0.16
CA GLY A 118 8.66 3.83 -0.60
C GLY A 118 7.82 2.60 -0.92
N ARG A 119 6.71 2.37 -0.21
CA ARG A 119 5.77 1.26 -0.43
C ARG A 119 4.51 1.63 -1.22
N ASN A 120 4.43 2.81 -1.82
CA ASN A 120 3.26 3.19 -2.62
C ASN A 120 2.94 2.19 -3.75
N PHE A 121 3.94 1.49 -4.29
CA PHE A 121 3.73 0.43 -5.29
C PHE A 121 2.84 -0.72 -4.78
N GLU A 122 2.83 -0.96 -3.48
CA GLU A 122 2.10 -2.07 -2.82
C GLU A 122 0.67 -1.67 -2.41
N TYR A 123 0.32 -0.38 -2.48
CA TYR A 123 -0.96 0.17 -2.03
C TYR A 123 -1.83 0.61 -3.19
N PHE A 124 -3.15 0.41 -3.07
CA PHE A 124 -4.09 0.66 -4.16
C PHE A 124 -4.20 2.13 -4.54
N SER A 125 -4.50 3.04 -3.58
CA SER A 125 -4.97 4.37 -3.95
C SER A 125 -4.68 5.46 -2.89
N GLU A 126 -4.76 6.72 -3.31
CA GLU A 126 -4.88 7.88 -2.40
C GLU A 126 -6.31 8.05 -1.87
N ASP A 127 -7.30 7.38 -2.49
CA ASP A 127 -8.71 7.44 -2.13
C ASP A 127 -9.13 6.21 -1.31
N PRO A 128 -9.72 6.36 -0.11
CA PRO A 128 -10.08 5.26 0.77
C PRO A 128 -11.24 4.40 0.23
N TYR A 129 -12.19 4.97 -0.52
CA TYR A 129 -13.29 4.22 -1.11
C TYR A 129 -12.77 3.31 -2.23
N HIS A 130 -11.99 3.86 -3.16
CA HIS A 130 -11.37 3.09 -4.24
C HIS A 130 -10.45 2.00 -3.68
N ALA A 131 -9.56 2.33 -2.74
CA ALA A 131 -8.68 1.35 -2.10
C ALA A 131 -9.46 0.23 -1.41
N GLY A 132 -10.54 0.58 -0.71
CA GLY A 132 -11.39 -0.37 0.00
C GLY A 132 -12.14 -1.32 -0.93
N LYS A 133 -12.71 -0.83 -2.03
CA LYS A 133 -13.43 -1.66 -3.03
C LYS A 133 -12.49 -2.66 -3.69
N MET A 134 -11.31 -2.21 -4.12
CA MET A 134 -10.29 -3.09 -4.69
C MET A 134 -9.80 -4.13 -3.67
N ALA A 135 -9.57 -3.72 -2.42
CA ALA A 135 -9.16 -4.63 -1.35
C ALA A 135 -10.24 -5.68 -1.03
N ALA A 136 -11.50 -5.27 -0.94
CA ALA A 136 -12.63 -6.19 -0.68
C ALA A 136 -12.75 -7.25 -1.79
N ALA A 137 -12.54 -6.87 -3.05
CA ALA A 137 -12.52 -7.80 -4.18
C ALA A 137 -11.39 -8.84 -4.05
N TYR A 138 -10.16 -8.40 -3.75
CA TYR A 138 -9.04 -9.31 -3.49
C TYR A 138 -9.33 -10.26 -2.32
N VAL A 139 -9.91 -9.75 -1.22
CA VAL A 139 -10.29 -10.57 -0.06
C VAL A 139 -11.29 -11.65 -0.45
N ARG A 140 -12.35 -11.31 -1.20
CA ARG A 140 -13.33 -12.29 -1.68
C ARG A 140 -12.67 -13.37 -2.53
N GLY A 141 -11.83 -12.95 -3.50
CA GLY A 141 -11.09 -13.88 -4.37
C GLY A 141 -10.18 -14.82 -3.58
N ILE A 142 -9.33 -14.29 -2.69
CA ILE A 142 -8.42 -15.09 -1.87
C ILE A 142 -9.21 -16.09 -1.01
N GLN A 143 -10.29 -15.67 -0.38
CA GLN A 143 -11.07 -16.52 0.52
C GLN A 143 -11.97 -17.53 -0.21
N SER A 144 -12.17 -17.39 -1.52
CA SER A 144 -13.00 -18.29 -2.34
C SER A 144 -12.50 -19.75 -2.36
N LYS A 145 -11.21 -19.98 -2.07
CA LYS A 145 -10.61 -21.32 -2.03
C LYS A 145 -10.43 -21.85 -0.60
N GLY A 146 -11.09 -21.25 0.40
CA GLY A 146 -11.08 -21.75 1.77
C GLY A 146 -9.87 -21.36 2.61
N ILE A 147 -9.03 -20.45 2.14
CA ILE A 147 -7.93 -19.84 2.91
C ILE A 147 -8.32 -18.45 3.42
N ALA A 148 -7.44 -17.77 4.18
CA ALA A 148 -7.69 -16.44 4.70
C ALA A 148 -6.90 -15.37 3.96
N ALA A 149 -7.50 -14.21 3.73
CA ALA A 149 -6.84 -12.97 3.38
C ALA A 149 -6.52 -12.17 4.63
N CYS A 150 -5.42 -11.39 4.59
CA CYS A 150 -4.95 -10.56 5.68
C CYS A 150 -4.68 -9.12 5.20
N PRO A 151 -5.72 -8.27 5.07
CA PRO A 151 -5.53 -6.87 4.75
C PRO A 151 -4.54 -6.19 5.68
N LYS A 152 -3.66 -5.32 5.11
CA LYS A 152 -2.54 -4.71 5.84
C LYS A 152 -2.23 -3.29 5.34
N HIS A 153 -1.63 -2.40 6.15
CA HIS A 153 -1.26 -2.53 7.57
C HIS A 153 -2.20 -1.63 8.38
N PHE A 154 -2.98 -2.16 9.27
CA PHE A 154 -4.01 -1.46 10.03
C PHE A 154 -3.43 -0.73 11.25
N ALA A 155 -3.29 0.62 11.28
CA ALA A 155 -3.56 1.58 10.21
C ALA A 155 -2.56 2.74 10.25
N ALA A 156 -2.72 3.70 9.32
CA ALA A 156 -1.93 4.93 9.24
C ALA A 156 -0.41 4.69 9.14
N ASN A 157 0.02 3.61 8.46
CA ASN A 157 1.42 3.34 8.13
C ASN A 157 1.74 3.87 6.73
N SER A 158 1.88 5.20 6.59
CA SER A 158 2.00 5.89 5.31
C SER A 158 3.41 6.42 5.04
N GLN A 159 4.43 5.91 5.77
CA GLN A 159 5.86 6.20 5.58
C GLN A 159 6.73 5.02 5.99
N GLU A 160 7.94 4.96 5.44
CA GLU A 160 8.90 3.89 5.72
C GLU A 160 9.98 4.31 6.72
N LEU A 161 10.37 5.58 6.72
CA LEU A 161 11.38 6.09 7.63
C LEU A 161 10.90 5.96 9.08
N ARG A 162 11.66 5.20 9.89
CA ARG A 162 11.36 4.94 11.31
C ARG A 162 9.96 4.38 11.57
N ARG A 163 9.37 3.66 10.62
CA ARG A 163 7.99 3.16 10.67
C ARG A 163 7.64 2.36 11.94
N MET A 164 8.63 1.70 12.56
CA MET A 164 8.45 0.93 13.82
C MET A 164 8.66 1.77 15.09
N ALA A 165 9.01 3.05 14.95
CA ALA A 165 9.37 3.94 16.07
C ALA A 165 8.69 5.32 15.95
N ASN A 166 7.73 5.46 15.04
CA ASN A 166 7.06 6.72 14.76
C ASN A 166 5.62 6.70 15.25
N ASP A 167 5.16 7.82 15.81
CA ASP A 167 3.78 8.06 16.19
C ASP A 167 3.05 8.82 15.07
N SER A 168 2.02 8.20 14.50
CA SER A 168 1.09 8.84 13.57
C SER A 168 0.06 9.65 14.35
N VAL A 169 0.31 10.95 14.46
CA VAL A 169 -0.55 11.91 15.17
C VAL A 169 -1.64 12.40 14.23
N VAL A 170 -2.84 11.88 14.39
CA VAL A 170 -3.98 12.11 13.48
C VAL A 170 -5.26 12.36 14.27
N ASP A 171 -6.05 13.35 13.85
CA ASP A 171 -7.37 13.59 14.44
C ASP A 171 -8.34 12.44 14.14
N GLU A 172 -9.32 12.24 15.01
CA GLU A 172 -10.23 11.09 14.93
C GLU A 172 -11.03 11.07 13.63
N ARG A 173 -11.54 12.21 13.17
CA ARG A 173 -12.32 12.28 11.95
C ARG A 173 -11.51 11.88 10.73
N THR A 174 -10.30 12.43 10.58
CA THR A 174 -9.37 12.05 9.50
C THR A 174 -8.99 10.57 9.59
N PHE A 175 -8.73 10.07 10.79
CA PHE A 175 -8.42 8.66 11.01
C PHE A 175 -9.55 7.76 10.51
N ARG A 176 -10.81 8.08 10.86
CA ARG A 176 -12.00 7.32 10.46
C ARG A 176 -12.29 7.43 8.96
N GLU A 177 -12.33 8.66 8.41
CA GLU A 177 -12.76 8.89 7.03
C GLU A 177 -11.70 8.51 5.99
N ILE A 178 -10.39 8.71 6.29
CA ILE A 178 -9.31 8.49 5.32
C ILE A 178 -8.56 7.18 5.61
N TYR A 179 -8.08 6.96 6.85
CA TYR A 179 -7.12 5.89 7.13
C TYR A 179 -7.74 4.56 7.53
N THR A 180 -9.02 4.52 7.90
CA THR A 180 -9.71 3.28 8.28
C THR A 180 -10.87 2.87 7.37
N THR A 181 -11.46 3.78 6.59
CA THR A 181 -12.59 3.46 5.69
C THR A 181 -12.27 2.34 4.69
N GLY A 182 -11.05 2.30 4.12
CA GLY A 182 -10.66 1.21 3.23
C GLY A 182 -10.64 -0.16 3.92
N PHE A 183 -10.18 -0.21 5.18
CA PHE A 183 -10.20 -1.42 6.02
C PHE A 183 -11.62 -1.81 6.41
N GLU A 184 -12.48 -0.84 6.74
CA GLU A 184 -13.91 -1.10 7.00
C GLU A 184 -14.56 -1.82 5.81
N ILE A 185 -14.31 -1.36 4.58
CA ILE A 185 -14.83 -1.97 3.36
C ILE A 185 -14.26 -3.40 3.19
N ALA A 186 -12.96 -3.58 3.38
CA ALA A 186 -12.34 -4.91 3.29
C ALA A 186 -12.90 -5.91 4.32
N VAL A 187 -13.21 -5.44 5.53
CA VAL A 187 -13.82 -6.25 6.60
C VAL A 187 -15.30 -6.51 6.32
N LYS A 188 -16.09 -5.46 6.07
CA LYS A 188 -17.56 -5.58 5.96
C LYS A 188 -18.01 -6.18 4.63
N GLU A 189 -17.38 -5.81 3.50
CA GLU A 189 -17.75 -6.29 2.17
C GLU A 189 -16.88 -7.47 1.71
N GLY A 190 -15.58 -7.46 2.03
CA GLY A 190 -14.67 -8.58 1.76
C GLY A 190 -14.81 -9.75 2.72
N LYS A 191 -15.34 -9.52 3.94
CA LYS A 191 -15.43 -10.53 5.01
C LYS A 191 -14.08 -11.12 5.38
N ALA A 192 -13.06 -10.26 5.54
CA ALA A 192 -11.70 -10.66 5.87
C ALA A 192 -11.65 -11.52 7.15
N LYS A 193 -10.92 -12.65 7.11
CA LYS A 193 -10.75 -13.57 8.24
C LYS A 193 -9.53 -13.27 9.10
N SER A 194 -8.65 -12.41 8.62
CA SER A 194 -7.54 -11.88 9.41
C SER A 194 -7.24 -10.45 9.01
N ILE A 195 -6.53 -9.74 9.87
CA ILE A 195 -6.01 -8.38 9.61
C ILE A 195 -4.64 -8.24 10.24
N MET A 196 -3.73 -7.51 9.59
CA MET A 196 -2.40 -7.25 10.15
C MET A 196 -2.35 -5.84 10.72
N SER A 197 -2.02 -5.72 12.01
CA SER A 197 -1.76 -4.42 12.63
C SER A 197 -0.48 -3.79 12.07
N SER A 198 -0.41 -2.47 12.03
CA SER A 198 0.76 -1.76 11.54
C SER A 198 1.87 -1.64 12.58
N TYR A 199 3.08 -1.23 12.14
CA TYR A 199 4.24 -1.06 13.00
C TYR A 199 4.21 0.16 13.90
N ASN A 200 3.59 1.24 13.45
CA ASN A 200 3.64 2.56 14.05
C ASN A 200 2.76 2.68 15.29
N GLU A 201 3.05 3.68 16.11
CA GLU A 201 2.07 4.17 17.05
C GLU A 201 0.98 4.97 16.31
N VAL A 202 -0.22 4.97 16.86
CA VAL A 202 -1.31 5.86 16.48
C VAL A 202 -1.75 6.61 17.74
N ASN A 203 -1.50 7.90 17.73
CA ASN A 203 -1.83 8.78 18.86
C ASN A 203 -1.22 8.31 20.20
N GLY A 204 0.04 7.87 20.15
CA GLY A 204 0.84 7.48 21.30
C GLY A 204 0.70 6.02 21.76
N VAL A 205 -0.04 5.18 21.00
CA VAL A 205 -0.20 3.75 21.31
C VAL A 205 0.14 2.92 20.08
N TYR A 206 1.03 1.93 20.22
CA TYR A 206 1.35 1.01 19.13
C TYR A 206 0.10 0.33 18.58
N ALA A 207 -0.02 0.26 17.25
CA ALA A 207 -1.22 -0.27 16.59
C ALA A 207 -1.62 -1.66 17.08
N ASN A 208 -0.63 -2.53 17.35
CA ASN A 208 -0.88 -3.90 17.86
C ASN A 208 -1.40 -3.94 19.31
N GLU A 209 -1.33 -2.86 20.05
CA GLU A 209 -1.80 -2.73 21.45
C GLU A 209 -2.93 -1.71 21.59
N ASN A 210 -3.36 -1.10 20.49
CA ASN A 210 -4.32 -0.01 20.50
C ASN A 210 -5.76 -0.52 20.62
N ARG A 211 -6.33 -0.44 21.84
CA ARG A 211 -7.70 -0.89 22.12
C ARG A 211 -8.73 -0.18 21.24
N HIS A 212 -8.58 1.14 21.04
CA HIS A 212 -9.51 1.91 20.22
C HIS A 212 -9.57 1.35 18.80
N MET A 213 -8.43 1.05 18.21
CA MET A 213 -8.38 0.46 16.86
C MET A 213 -8.88 -0.98 16.83
N LEU A 214 -8.36 -1.84 17.72
CA LEU A 214 -8.52 -3.29 17.59
C LEU A 214 -9.83 -3.80 18.20
N GLN A 215 -10.27 -3.22 19.32
CA GLN A 215 -11.50 -3.67 19.96
C GLN A 215 -12.69 -2.78 19.58
N GLU A 216 -12.59 -1.46 19.77
CA GLU A 216 -13.74 -0.56 19.65
C GLU A 216 -14.12 -0.37 18.17
N ILE A 217 -13.17 -0.09 17.29
CA ILE A 217 -13.45 0.08 15.84
C ILE A 217 -13.60 -1.26 15.13
N LEU A 218 -12.55 -2.10 15.17
CA LEU A 218 -12.51 -3.32 14.35
C LEU A 218 -13.55 -4.35 14.77
N VAL A 219 -13.66 -4.64 16.08
CA VAL A 219 -14.55 -5.69 16.58
C VAL A 219 -15.95 -5.15 16.89
N ASP A 220 -16.05 -4.13 17.76
CA ASP A 220 -17.33 -3.70 18.29
C ASP A 220 -18.17 -2.95 17.25
N GLU A 221 -17.54 -2.08 16.41
CA GLU A 221 -18.27 -1.32 15.41
C GLU A 221 -18.40 -2.07 14.07
N TRP A 222 -17.29 -2.69 13.58
CA TRP A 222 -17.34 -3.35 12.26
C TRP A 222 -17.79 -4.80 12.31
N GLY A 223 -17.83 -5.41 13.49
CA GLY A 223 -18.24 -6.81 13.67
C GLY A 223 -17.23 -7.81 13.13
N PHE A 224 -15.93 -7.47 13.17
CA PHE A 224 -14.87 -8.37 12.73
C PHE A 224 -14.82 -9.61 13.64
N ASP A 225 -14.87 -10.80 13.04
CA ASP A 225 -14.90 -12.09 13.73
C ASP A 225 -13.67 -12.98 13.44
N GLY A 226 -12.67 -12.43 12.78
CA GLY A 226 -11.39 -13.08 12.48
C GLY A 226 -10.34 -12.91 13.58
N TYR A 227 -9.06 -12.96 13.20
CA TYR A 227 -7.95 -12.71 14.13
C TYR A 227 -7.03 -11.59 13.65
N VAL A 228 -6.38 -10.91 14.58
CA VAL A 228 -5.37 -9.89 14.34
C VAL A 228 -3.98 -10.52 14.48
N VAL A 229 -3.13 -10.35 13.46
CA VAL A 229 -1.70 -10.68 13.53
C VAL A 229 -0.88 -9.40 13.59
N SER A 230 0.21 -9.38 14.35
CA SER A 230 1.17 -8.27 14.29
C SER A 230 1.90 -8.26 12.95
N ASP A 231 2.29 -7.10 12.45
CA ASP A 231 3.38 -7.06 11.49
C ASP A 231 4.66 -7.62 12.15
N TRP A 232 5.62 -8.09 11.34
CA TRP A 232 6.77 -8.89 11.82
C TRP A 232 7.69 -8.10 12.76
N GLY A 233 7.61 -8.40 14.07
CA GLY A 233 8.29 -7.67 15.13
C GLY A 233 7.53 -6.41 15.61
N GLY A 234 6.30 -6.19 15.15
CA GLY A 234 5.46 -5.05 15.50
C GLY A 234 4.79 -5.13 16.88
N SER A 235 4.78 -6.29 17.54
CA SER A 235 4.30 -6.43 18.91
C SER A 235 5.30 -5.83 19.90
N ASN A 236 4.91 -4.78 20.62
CA ASN A 236 5.73 -4.14 21.63
C ASN A 236 5.48 -4.74 23.02
N ASP A 237 4.23 -4.72 23.49
CA ASP A 237 3.76 -5.39 24.71
C ASP A 237 2.74 -6.45 24.31
N HIS A 238 3.19 -7.72 24.26
CA HIS A 238 2.36 -8.81 23.76
C HIS A 238 1.12 -9.07 24.63
N ALA A 239 1.27 -9.03 25.95
CA ALA A 239 0.14 -9.25 26.86
C ALA A 239 -0.90 -8.12 26.77
N LEU A 240 -0.46 -6.88 26.63
CA LEU A 240 -1.34 -5.73 26.39
C LEU A 240 -2.04 -5.85 25.03
N GLY A 241 -1.33 -6.31 23.99
CA GLY A 241 -1.91 -6.58 22.69
C GLY A 241 -3.07 -7.58 22.77
N VAL A 242 -2.85 -8.73 23.41
CA VAL A 242 -3.89 -9.78 23.63
C VAL A 242 -5.08 -9.22 24.41
N LYS A 243 -4.82 -8.44 25.46
CA LYS A 243 -5.87 -7.77 26.23
C LYS A 243 -6.74 -6.86 25.37
N ASN A 244 -6.13 -6.15 24.43
CA ASN A 244 -6.74 -5.07 23.67
C ASN A 244 -7.27 -5.47 22.28
N GLY A 245 -7.15 -6.75 21.88
CA GLY A 245 -7.77 -7.24 20.63
C GLY A 245 -6.78 -7.85 19.63
N SER A 246 -5.47 -7.85 19.89
CA SER A 246 -4.51 -8.61 19.09
C SER A 246 -4.54 -10.09 19.46
N HIS A 247 -4.09 -10.96 18.54
CA HIS A 247 -4.09 -12.40 18.76
C HIS A 247 -2.68 -12.97 18.65
N LEU A 248 -2.09 -12.87 17.45
CA LEU A 248 -0.89 -13.59 17.09
C LEU A 248 0.31 -12.65 16.92
N GLU A 249 1.31 -12.79 17.77
CA GLU A 249 2.60 -12.13 17.62
C GLU A 249 3.46 -12.89 16.60
N MET A 250 3.95 -12.18 15.57
CA MET A 250 4.89 -12.73 14.58
C MET A 250 6.16 -11.87 14.45
N PRO A 251 7.34 -12.48 14.12
CA PRO A 251 7.61 -13.91 14.12
C PRO A 251 7.59 -14.50 15.54
N GLY A 252 7.70 -15.84 15.64
CA GLY A 252 7.75 -16.48 16.94
C GLY A 252 8.90 -15.98 17.81
N THR A 253 8.59 -15.57 19.04
CA THR A 253 9.54 -15.06 20.06
C THR A 253 10.04 -16.14 21.01
N GLY A 254 9.77 -17.43 20.67
CA GLY A 254 10.08 -18.58 21.52
C GLY A 254 9.24 -18.55 22.79
N LYS A 255 9.89 -18.78 23.95
CA LYS A 255 9.20 -18.77 25.24
C LYS A 255 8.92 -17.36 25.79
N SER A 256 9.54 -16.30 25.22
CA SER A 256 9.41 -14.95 25.76
C SER A 256 7.97 -14.45 25.73
N GLY A 257 7.32 -14.46 24.55
CA GLY A 257 5.93 -14.03 24.40
C GLY A 257 4.96 -14.87 25.26
N MET A 258 5.21 -16.19 25.36
CA MET A 258 4.45 -17.04 26.28
C MET A 258 4.59 -16.58 27.74
N HIS A 259 5.81 -16.31 28.20
CA HIS A 259 6.06 -15.85 29.57
C HIS A 259 5.41 -14.51 29.86
N ASP A 260 5.40 -13.57 28.87
CA ASP A 260 4.75 -12.26 29.03
C ASP A 260 3.25 -12.44 29.32
N ILE A 261 2.55 -13.30 28.58
CA ILE A 261 1.13 -13.60 28.77
C ILE A 261 0.88 -14.34 30.11
N VAL A 262 1.65 -15.42 30.37
CA VAL A 262 1.51 -16.19 31.61
C VAL A 262 1.71 -15.33 32.87
N ASN A 263 2.71 -14.43 32.82
CA ASN A 263 2.95 -13.49 33.91
C ASN A 263 1.81 -12.48 34.06
N ALA A 264 1.27 -11.97 32.94
CA ALA A 264 0.14 -11.04 32.96
C ALA A 264 -1.12 -11.67 33.55
N VAL A 265 -1.39 -12.94 33.22
CA VAL A 265 -2.52 -13.67 33.81
C VAL A 265 -2.29 -13.93 35.31
N LYS A 266 -1.10 -14.40 35.69
CA LYS A 266 -0.77 -14.69 37.10
C LYS A 266 -0.80 -13.46 38.01
N ASN A 267 -0.44 -12.28 37.48
CA ASN A 267 -0.47 -11.02 38.23
C ASN A 267 -1.80 -10.26 38.11
N GLY A 268 -2.78 -10.77 37.35
CA GLY A 268 -4.14 -10.22 37.20
C GLY A 268 -4.23 -9.00 36.27
N THR A 269 -3.20 -8.70 35.46
CA THR A 269 -3.24 -7.61 34.46
C THR A 269 -3.94 -8.03 33.16
N LEU A 270 -4.01 -9.34 32.88
CA LEU A 270 -4.78 -9.98 31.82
C LEU A 270 -5.71 -11.04 32.43
N GLU A 271 -7.00 -10.99 32.13
CA GLU A 271 -7.94 -12.05 32.55
C GLU A 271 -7.77 -13.28 31.64
N GLU A 272 -7.72 -14.49 32.23
CA GLU A 272 -7.61 -15.74 31.45
C GLU A 272 -8.80 -15.93 30.50
N SER A 273 -9.98 -15.44 30.85
CA SER A 273 -11.17 -15.47 29.99
C SER A 273 -10.98 -14.66 28.69
N VAL A 274 -10.21 -13.57 28.73
CA VAL A 274 -9.85 -12.78 27.54
C VAL A 274 -8.88 -13.56 26.66
N LEU A 275 -7.89 -14.22 27.26
CA LEU A 275 -6.97 -15.11 26.54
C LEU A 275 -7.75 -16.26 25.87
N ASP A 276 -8.69 -16.89 26.59
CA ASP A 276 -9.54 -17.96 26.06
C ASP A 276 -10.38 -17.49 24.86
N GLN A 277 -10.91 -16.28 24.92
CA GLN A 277 -11.65 -15.68 23.80
C GLN A 277 -10.75 -15.47 22.58
N ARG A 278 -9.56 -14.88 22.76
CA ARG A 278 -8.61 -14.66 21.64
C ARG A 278 -8.16 -16.00 21.04
N LEU A 279 -7.95 -17.01 21.86
CA LEU A 279 -7.61 -18.35 21.39
C LEU A 279 -8.74 -18.97 20.58
N ASP A 280 -9.99 -18.84 21.02
CA ASP A 280 -11.16 -19.34 20.27
C ASP A 280 -11.28 -18.66 18.89
N GLU A 281 -11.07 -17.35 18.84
CA GLU A 281 -11.09 -16.57 17.60
C GLU A 281 -9.99 -17.01 16.62
N LEU A 282 -8.77 -17.26 17.11
CA LEU A 282 -7.66 -17.79 16.30
C LEU A 282 -7.94 -19.23 15.83
N LEU A 283 -8.41 -20.11 16.71
CA LEU A 283 -8.74 -21.50 16.39
C LEU A 283 -9.81 -21.61 15.31
N ARG A 284 -10.80 -20.71 15.29
CA ARG A 284 -11.81 -20.66 14.21
C ARG A 284 -11.16 -20.55 12.84
N VAL A 285 -10.17 -19.68 12.69
CA VAL A 285 -9.50 -19.48 11.40
C VAL A 285 -8.53 -20.62 11.08
N ILE A 286 -7.79 -21.13 12.08
CA ILE A 286 -6.93 -22.32 11.92
C ILE A 286 -7.73 -23.49 11.36
N PHE A 287 -8.84 -23.87 11.99
CA PHE A 287 -9.65 -25.00 11.55
C PHE A 287 -10.38 -24.71 10.22
N ALA A 288 -10.87 -23.50 10.02
CA ALA A 288 -11.57 -23.12 8.78
C ALA A 288 -10.66 -23.17 7.54
N THR A 289 -9.35 -22.93 7.70
CA THR A 289 -8.41 -22.90 6.56
C THR A 289 -7.64 -24.21 6.36
N HIS A 290 -7.65 -25.10 7.35
CA HIS A 290 -6.87 -26.34 7.33
C HIS A 290 -7.27 -27.28 6.20
N GLN A 291 -8.58 -27.50 5.98
CA GLN A 291 -9.03 -28.48 4.97
C GLN A 291 -8.61 -28.09 3.55
N ALA A 292 -8.63 -26.80 3.24
CA ALA A 292 -8.25 -26.31 1.92
C ALA A 292 -6.78 -26.64 1.57
N THR A 293 -5.86 -26.52 2.53
CA THR A 293 -4.44 -26.85 2.31
C THR A 293 -4.21 -28.36 2.29
N VAL A 294 -4.97 -29.14 3.07
CA VAL A 294 -4.94 -30.62 2.99
C VAL A 294 -5.37 -31.09 1.62
N ASP A 295 -6.48 -30.57 1.09
CA ASP A 295 -7.01 -30.94 -0.22
C ASP A 295 -6.11 -30.44 -1.37
N GLY A 296 -5.45 -29.30 -1.20
CA GLY A 296 -4.52 -28.72 -2.16
C GLY A 296 -3.16 -29.42 -2.22
N LYS A 297 -2.81 -30.22 -1.20
CA LYS A 297 -1.50 -30.84 -1.10
C LYS A 297 -1.22 -31.81 -2.25
N GLY A 298 -0.14 -31.56 -2.99
CA GLY A 298 0.26 -32.37 -4.15
C GLY A 298 -0.51 -32.07 -5.43
N THR A 299 -1.37 -31.05 -5.42
CA THR A 299 -2.00 -30.52 -6.65
C THR A 299 -1.10 -29.47 -7.30
N THR A 300 -1.48 -29.01 -8.50
CA THR A 300 -0.77 -27.98 -9.25
C THR A 300 -1.77 -26.96 -9.77
N PHE A 301 -1.33 -25.72 -9.92
CA PHE A 301 -2.11 -24.66 -10.57
C PHE A 301 -1.76 -24.53 -12.07
N ASN A 302 -2.63 -23.88 -12.82
CA ASN A 302 -2.42 -23.66 -14.26
C ASN A 302 -1.58 -22.40 -14.52
N LYS A 303 -0.26 -22.58 -14.64
CA LYS A 303 0.73 -21.49 -14.85
C LYS A 303 0.44 -20.61 -16.06
N GLU A 304 0.00 -21.21 -17.18
CA GLU A 304 -0.32 -20.49 -18.42
C GLU A 304 -1.60 -19.66 -18.28
N ALA A 305 -2.59 -20.19 -17.57
CA ALA A 305 -3.80 -19.42 -17.28
C ALA A 305 -3.50 -18.23 -16.38
N HIS A 306 -2.69 -18.43 -15.33
CA HIS A 306 -2.27 -17.35 -14.43
C HIS A 306 -1.39 -16.31 -15.15
N HIS A 307 -0.48 -16.75 -16.04
CA HIS A 307 0.30 -15.82 -16.87
C HIS A 307 -0.59 -14.98 -17.81
N LYS A 308 -1.62 -15.59 -18.42
CA LYS A 308 -2.61 -14.87 -19.23
C LYS A 308 -3.40 -13.88 -18.38
N LEU A 309 -3.78 -14.26 -17.17
CA LEU A 309 -4.46 -13.35 -16.24
C LEU A 309 -3.55 -12.19 -15.82
N ALA A 310 -2.26 -12.45 -15.57
CA ALA A 310 -1.29 -11.40 -15.27
C ALA A 310 -1.14 -10.40 -16.43
N ARG A 311 -1.17 -10.90 -17.69
CA ARG A 311 -1.19 -10.04 -18.90
C ARG A 311 -2.46 -9.23 -18.99
N LYS A 312 -3.63 -9.84 -18.84
CA LYS A 312 -4.94 -9.14 -18.83
C LYS A 312 -4.93 -8.04 -17.78
N ALA A 313 -4.46 -8.35 -16.57
CA ALA A 313 -4.38 -7.39 -15.48
C ALA A 313 -3.46 -6.20 -15.81
N ALA A 314 -2.31 -6.45 -16.44
CA ALA A 314 -1.41 -5.38 -16.89
C ALA A 314 -2.06 -4.53 -18.01
N GLU A 315 -2.68 -5.18 -19.03
CA GLU A 315 -3.35 -4.50 -20.13
C GLU A 315 -4.45 -3.54 -19.66
N GLU A 316 -5.28 -3.98 -18.71
CA GLU A 316 -6.39 -3.20 -18.18
C GLU A 316 -5.95 -2.10 -17.21
N SER A 317 -4.71 -2.19 -16.71
CA SER A 317 -4.12 -1.27 -15.74
C SER A 317 -3.22 -0.19 -16.36
N ILE A 318 -2.77 -0.36 -17.61
CA ILE A 318 -1.92 0.60 -18.30
C ILE A 318 -2.70 1.90 -18.53
N VAL A 319 -2.09 3.04 -18.15
CA VAL A 319 -2.69 4.36 -18.28
C VAL A 319 -2.03 5.14 -19.41
N LEU A 320 -2.82 5.58 -20.38
CA LEU A 320 -2.37 6.52 -21.42
C LEU A 320 -2.48 7.94 -20.88
N LEU A 321 -1.34 8.59 -20.63
CA LEU A 321 -1.26 9.93 -20.02
C LEU A 321 -1.14 11.07 -21.02
N LYS A 322 -0.54 10.82 -22.20
CA LYS A 322 -0.41 11.80 -23.26
C LYS A 322 -0.44 11.12 -24.63
N ASN A 323 -1.17 11.67 -25.58
CA ASN A 323 -1.25 11.18 -26.96
C ASN A 323 -1.41 12.34 -27.95
N GLU A 324 -0.36 13.16 -28.09
CA GLU A 324 -0.34 14.34 -28.95
C GLU A 324 -0.30 13.93 -30.41
N GLU A 325 -1.10 14.62 -31.25
CA GLU A 325 -1.26 14.32 -32.68
C GLU A 325 -1.65 12.86 -32.96
N GLN A 326 -2.25 12.17 -31.99
CA GLN A 326 -2.63 10.75 -32.13
C GLN A 326 -1.44 9.86 -32.55
N ILE A 327 -0.25 10.11 -31.93
CA ILE A 327 0.95 9.32 -32.21
C ILE A 327 0.77 7.85 -31.87
N LEU A 328 -0.11 7.52 -30.93
CA LEU A 328 -0.56 6.18 -30.55
C LEU A 328 -2.00 5.95 -31.03
N PRO A 329 -2.35 4.71 -31.44
CA PRO A 329 -1.51 3.52 -31.51
C PRO A 329 -0.52 3.54 -32.65
N LEU A 330 0.64 2.87 -32.48
CA LEU A 330 1.64 2.73 -33.53
C LEU A 330 1.16 1.77 -34.63
N LYS A 331 1.37 2.17 -35.88
CA LYS A 331 0.98 1.37 -37.05
C LYS A 331 1.97 0.21 -37.28
N GLN A 332 1.47 -0.86 -37.87
CA GLN A 332 2.31 -1.97 -38.32
C GLN A 332 3.44 -1.48 -39.21
N GLY A 333 4.65 -1.99 -38.99
CA GLY A 333 5.85 -1.62 -39.74
C GLY A 333 6.51 -0.31 -39.29
N THR A 334 5.95 0.43 -38.32
CA THR A 334 6.61 1.63 -37.79
C THR A 334 8.01 1.30 -37.31
N LYS A 335 9.00 2.07 -37.75
CA LYS A 335 10.40 1.92 -37.34
C LYS A 335 10.65 2.58 -36.00
N VAL A 336 10.99 1.77 -35.01
CA VAL A 336 11.18 2.24 -33.63
C VAL A 336 12.62 2.06 -33.16
N ALA A 337 13.16 3.08 -32.49
CA ALA A 337 14.33 2.96 -31.64
C ALA A 337 13.88 2.70 -30.19
N VAL A 338 14.30 1.58 -29.64
CA VAL A 338 14.02 1.20 -28.25
C VAL A 338 15.18 1.68 -27.38
N ILE A 339 14.90 2.59 -26.47
CA ILE A 339 15.90 3.22 -25.61
C ILE A 339 15.54 3.01 -24.15
N GLY A 340 16.49 2.56 -23.35
CA GLY A 340 16.33 2.46 -21.92
C GLY A 340 16.63 1.06 -21.36
N ASP A 341 17.26 1.03 -20.19
CA ASP A 341 17.63 -0.23 -19.51
C ASP A 341 16.40 -1.10 -19.20
N PHE A 342 15.25 -0.48 -18.89
CA PHE A 342 14.01 -1.19 -18.55
C PHE A 342 13.39 -1.96 -19.72
N ALA A 343 13.77 -1.65 -20.96
CA ALA A 343 13.33 -2.44 -22.11
C ALA A 343 13.94 -3.85 -22.15
N LYS A 344 15.15 -3.99 -21.62
CA LYS A 344 15.90 -5.26 -21.56
C LYS A 344 15.71 -5.95 -20.21
N THR A 345 15.79 -5.18 -19.14
CA THR A 345 15.67 -5.68 -17.77
C THR A 345 14.49 -4.96 -17.11
N PRO A 346 13.28 -5.50 -17.24
CA PRO A 346 12.07 -4.79 -16.84
C PRO A 346 12.04 -4.50 -15.32
N ARG A 347 11.47 -3.37 -14.97
CA ARG A 347 11.07 -3.04 -13.60
C ARG A 347 9.61 -3.50 -13.45
N TYR A 348 9.39 -4.73 -13.04
CA TYR A 348 8.07 -5.38 -13.07
C TYR A 348 7.40 -5.55 -11.70
N GLN A 349 8.16 -5.42 -10.61
CA GLN A 349 7.68 -5.52 -9.23
C GLN A 349 8.47 -4.61 -8.28
N GLY A 350 7.95 -4.40 -7.06
CA GLY A 350 8.61 -3.66 -6.00
C GLY A 350 9.73 -4.45 -5.31
N ALA A 351 10.41 -3.81 -4.37
CA ALA A 351 11.44 -4.44 -3.54
C ALA A 351 10.98 -4.44 -2.06
N GLY A 352 11.19 -5.57 -1.38
CA GLY A 352 10.78 -5.74 0.01
C GLY A 352 10.17 -7.11 0.29
N SER A 353 9.33 -7.17 1.31
CA SER A 353 8.63 -8.40 1.73
C SER A 353 7.69 -8.96 0.66
N SER A 354 7.18 -8.12 -0.22
CA SER A 354 6.31 -8.52 -1.34
C SER A 354 7.05 -9.07 -2.57
N LEU A 355 8.37 -9.24 -2.53
CA LEU A 355 9.17 -9.74 -3.66
C LEU A 355 8.77 -11.17 -4.03
N VAL A 356 8.35 -11.38 -5.27
CA VAL A 356 7.97 -12.69 -5.83
C VAL A 356 9.14 -13.30 -6.61
N ASN A 357 9.34 -14.62 -6.49
CA ASN A 357 10.18 -15.39 -7.41
C ASN A 357 9.31 -15.88 -8.57
N PRO A 358 9.37 -15.26 -9.77
CA PRO A 358 8.41 -15.54 -10.83
C PRO A 358 8.49 -16.99 -11.34
N GLU A 359 7.34 -17.65 -11.46
CA GLU A 359 7.23 -19.00 -12.04
C GLU A 359 7.61 -19.04 -13.53
N MET A 360 7.26 -17.98 -14.26
CA MET A 360 7.70 -17.75 -15.63
C MET A 360 8.64 -16.54 -15.64
N PRO A 361 9.75 -16.58 -16.42
CA PRO A 361 10.64 -15.43 -16.52
C PRO A 361 9.85 -14.16 -16.89
N PRO A 362 10.14 -13.01 -16.25
CA PRO A 362 9.48 -11.75 -16.62
C PRO A 362 9.80 -11.42 -18.08
N GLU A 363 8.76 -11.12 -18.85
CA GLU A 363 8.87 -10.73 -20.25
C GLU A 363 9.70 -9.44 -20.40
N SER A 364 10.47 -9.35 -21.46
CA SER A 364 11.19 -8.14 -21.84
C SER A 364 10.66 -7.54 -23.15
N ILE A 365 10.72 -6.23 -23.28
CA ILE A 365 10.32 -5.56 -24.54
C ILE A 365 11.15 -6.05 -25.72
N LEU A 366 12.42 -6.38 -25.51
CA LEU A 366 13.31 -6.86 -26.60
C LEU A 366 12.90 -8.24 -27.15
N GLU A 367 12.28 -9.07 -26.31
CA GLU A 367 11.81 -10.37 -26.73
C GLU A 367 10.44 -10.25 -27.40
N GLU A 368 9.52 -9.54 -26.77
CA GLU A 368 8.13 -9.46 -27.20
C GLU A 368 7.90 -8.55 -28.43
N ILE A 369 8.77 -7.55 -28.67
CA ILE A 369 8.61 -6.62 -29.79
C ILE A 369 8.64 -7.31 -31.17
N LYS A 370 9.27 -8.48 -31.25
CA LYS A 370 9.36 -9.26 -32.50
C LYS A 370 8.00 -9.67 -33.03
N ASP A 371 7.03 -9.89 -32.13
CA ASP A 371 5.66 -10.32 -32.45
C ASP A 371 4.65 -9.16 -32.42
N SER A 372 5.15 -7.94 -32.19
CA SER A 372 4.29 -6.74 -32.08
C SER A 372 3.85 -6.16 -33.43
N GLY A 373 4.54 -6.50 -34.51
CA GLY A 373 4.36 -5.89 -35.84
C GLY A 373 5.15 -4.59 -36.04
N LEU A 374 5.92 -4.13 -35.05
CA LEU A 374 6.84 -2.99 -35.16
C LEU A 374 8.20 -3.42 -35.75
N THR A 375 8.90 -2.46 -36.36
CA THR A 375 10.25 -2.68 -36.87
C THR A 375 11.28 -2.03 -35.97
N MET A 376 11.91 -2.78 -35.08
CA MET A 376 12.97 -2.26 -34.21
C MET A 376 14.22 -1.98 -35.04
N THR A 377 14.61 -0.71 -35.14
CA THR A 377 15.82 -0.26 -35.89
C THR A 377 17.09 -0.30 -35.04
N ALA A 378 16.95 -0.08 -33.74
CA ALA A 378 18.02 -0.11 -32.78
C ALA A 378 17.47 -0.35 -31.38
N CYS A 379 18.34 -0.89 -30.51
CA CYS A 379 18.10 -0.96 -29.06
C CYS A 379 19.34 -0.48 -28.32
N GLU A 380 19.20 0.58 -27.54
CA GLU A 380 20.29 1.18 -26.78
C GLU A 380 19.92 1.28 -25.30
N GLN A 381 20.87 0.97 -24.43
CA GLN A 381 20.66 1.04 -22.99
C GLN A 381 20.39 2.46 -22.49
N GLY A 382 21.06 3.47 -23.08
CA GLY A 382 20.86 4.89 -22.82
C GLY A 382 21.37 5.38 -21.46
N TYR A 383 21.07 4.69 -20.39
CA TYR A 383 21.49 5.03 -19.02
C TYR A 383 21.84 3.79 -18.19
N ILE A 384 22.50 3.99 -17.05
CA ILE A 384 22.72 2.98 -16.02
C ILE A 384 21.86 3.36 -14.81
N ARG A 385 21.11 2.39 -14.27
CA ARG A 385 20.24 2.60 -13.08
C ARG A 385 21.03 3.27 -11.97
N ASN A 386 20.42 4.27 -11.35
CA ASN A 386 20.96 5.02 -10.22
C ASN A 386 22.41 5.54 -10.40
N ARG A 387 22.76 5.96 -11.63
CA ARG A 387 24.08 6.53 -11.95
C ARG A 387 23.93 7.88 -12.65
N LYS A 388 25.05 8.64 -12.62
CA LYS A 388 25.18 9.86 -13.41
C LYS A 388 25.11 9.52 -14.90
N PRO A 389 24.74 10.49 -15.77
CA PRO A 389 24.75 10.32 -17.21
C PRO A 389 26.08 9.76 -17.74
N ASN A 390 25.98 8.83 -18.67
CA ASN A 390 27.12 8.24 -19.34
C ASN A 390 27.17 8.71 -20.80
N ALA A 391 28.14 9.57 -21.12
CA ALA A 391 28.23 10.21 -22.44
C ALA A 391 28.27 9.20 -23.61
N LYS A 392 28.87 8.01 -23.43
CA LYS A 392 28.93 6.99 -24.48
C LYS A 392 27.54 6.37 -24.72
N LEU A 393 26.78 6.08 -23.65
CA LEU A 393 25.44 5.52 -23.76
C LEU A 393 24.46 6.56 -24.31
N VAL A 394 24.53 7.81 -23.84
CA VAL A 394 23.72 8.91 -24.34
C VAL A 394 23.97 9.10 -25.84
N LYS A 395 25.24 9.17 -26.29
CA LYS A 395 25.57 9.31 -27.70
C LYS A 395 24.99 8.16 -28.56
N ALA A 396 25.13 6.92 -28.12
CA ALA A 396 24.56 5.77 -28.84
C ALA A 396 23.03 5.86 -28.97
N ALA A 397 22.35 6.20 -27.88
CA ALA A 397 20.90 6.40 -27.87
C ALA A 397 20.44 7.54 -28.81
N VAL A 398 21.12 8.68 -28.77
CA VAL A 398 20.83 9.83 -29.65
C VAL A 398 21.08 9.48 -31.11
N ASP A 399 22.16 8.77 -31.45
CA ASP A 399 22.44 8.35 -32.83
C ASP A 399 21.40 7.33 -33.33
N ALA A 400 20.93 6.41 -32.48
CA ALA A 400 19.81 5.48 -32.78
C ALA A 400 18.49 6.24 -33.04
N ALA A 401 18.18 7.24 -32.22
CA ALA A 401 16.95 8.04 -32.30
C ALA A 401 16.80 8.80 -33.63
N LYS A 402 17.92 9.27 -34.23
CA LYS A 402 17.91 10.01 -35.51
C LYS A 402 17.36 9.20 -36.67
N ASN A 403 17.47 7.89 -36.64
CA ASN A 403 17.17 6.98 -37.77
C ASN A 403 15.83 6.25 -37.59
N ALA A 404 15.07 6.55 -36.56
CA ALA A 404 13.78 5.95 -36.28
C ALA A 404 12.61 6.88 -36.56
N ASP A 405 11.46 6.31 -36.95
CA ASP A 405 10.22 7.08 -37.07
C ASP A 405 9.72 7.55 -35.70
N VAL A 406 9.89 6.69 -34.68
CA VAL A 406 9.47 6.90 -33.29
C VAL A 406 10.55 6.40 -32.34
N VAL A 407 10.76 7.11 -31.26
CA VAL A 407 11.60 6.69 -30.14
C VAL A 407 10.70 6.20 -29.01
N LEU A 408 10.89 4.96 -28.58
CA LEU A 408 10.27 4.40 -27.37
C LEU A 408 11.30 4.43 -26.24
N PHE A 409 11.13 5.35 -25.32
CA PHE A 409 11.96 5.44 -24.12
C PHE A 409 11.35 4.66 -22.97
N PHE A 410 12.07 3.72 -22.39
CA PHE A 410 11.66 2.91 -21.25
C PHE A 410 12.45 3.31 -20.01
N GLY A 411 11.77 3.86 -19.01
CA GLY A 411 12.40 4.34 -17.78
C GLY A 411 11.41 4.52 -16.64
N GLY A 412 11.87 5.09 -15.54
CA GLY A 412 11.09 5.34 -14.34
C GLY A 412 11.91 5.19 -13.07
N LEU A 413 11.26 4.73 -12.00
CA LEU A 413 11.90 4.51 -10.70
C LEU A 413 12.54 3.12 -10.64
N ASP A 414 13.75 3.05 -10.13
CA ASP A 414 14.46 1.80 -9.87
C ASP A 414 14.27 1.33 -8.41
N GLU A 415 14.87 0.20 -8.07
CA GLU A 415 14.75 -0.45 -6.76
C GLU A 415 15.37 0.37 -5.62
N ILE A 416 16.29 1.28 -5.93
CA ILE A 416 16.88 2.21 -4.93
C ILE A 416 15.97 3.41 -4.71
N SER A 417 15.20 3.80 -5.71
CA SER A 417 14.29 4.94 -5.62
C SER A 417 13.01 4.60 -4.86
N GLU A 418 12.50 3.35 -4.99
CA GLU A 418 11.31 2.90 -4.26
C GLU A 418 11.45 1.46 -3.78
N SER A 419 11.34 1.28 -2.47
CA SER A 419 11.49 -0.01 -1.79
C SER A 419 10.86 0.05 -0.42
N GLU A 420 10.50 -1.10 0.12
CA GLU A 420 10.24 -1.23 1.54
C GLU A 420 11.47 -0.81 2.35
N GLY A 421 11.24 -0.10 3.46
CA GLY A 421 12.27 0.37 4.40
C GLY A 421 12.92 1.70 4.02
N LEU A 422 12.55 2.33 2.91
CA LEU A 422 13.03 3.66 2.55
C LEU A 422 11.93 4.52 1.94
N ASP A 423 11.98 5.83 2.21
CA ASP A 423 11.20 6.83 1.51
C ASP A 423 12.08 7.55 0.48
N ARG A 424 11.46 7.99 -0.61
CA ARG A 424 12.12 8.79 -1.64
C ARG A 424 12.52 10.16 -1.07
N ALA A 425 13.64 10.68 -1.55
CA ALA A 425 14.11 12.02 -1.15
C ALA A 425 13.43 13.15 -1.95
N HIS A 426 12.88 12.85 -3.13
CA HIS A 426 12.26 13.80 -4.07
C HIS A 426 11.38 13.06 -5.08
N MET A 427 10.51 13.77 -5.78
CA MET A 427 9.66 13.20 -6.83
C MET A 427 10.34 13.06 -8.20
N HIS A 428 11.55 13.59 -8.40
CA HIS A 428 12.24 13.46 -9.68
C HIS A 428 12.53 12.02 -10.06
N MET A 429 12.54 11.75 -11.36
CA MET A 429 13.17 10.54 -11.89
C MET A 429 14.70 10.62 -11.73
N PRO A 430 15.44 9.51 -11.89
CA PRO A 430 16.90 9.56 -11.93
C PRO A 430 17.39 10.55 -13.00
N VAL A 431 18.27 11.48 -12.62
CA VAL A 431 18.76 12.59 -13.47
C VAL A 431 19.24 12.13 -14.84
N ALA A 432 19.92 10.94 -14.91
CA ALA A 432 20.38 10.39 -16.17
C ALA A 432 19.25 10.09 -17.16
N GLN A 433 18.06 9.78 -16.67
CA GLN A 433 16.89 9.53 -17.50
C GLN A 433 16.25 10.81 -17.99
N ASP A 434 16.07 11.80 -17.10
CA ASP A 434 15.50 13.12 -17.47
C ASP A 434 16.38 13.83 -18.51
N GLU A 435 17.70 13.83 -18.31
CA GLU A 435 18.65 14.41 -19.28
C GLU A 435 18.61 13.67 -20.63
N LEU A 436 18.57 12.33 -20.61
CA LEU A 436 18.50 11.53 -21.83
C LEU A 436 17.21 11.80 -22.63
N ILE A 437 16.04 11.86 -21.97
CA ILE A 437 14.78 12.19 -22.64
C ILE A 437 14.89 13.56 -23.34
N ASN A 438 15.46 14.58 -22.67
CA ASN A 438 15.66 15.89 -23.25
C ASN A 438 16.58 15.82 -24.48
N GLU A 439 17.71 15.08 -24.43
CA GLU A 439 18.60 14.91 -25.59
C GLU A 439 17.88 14.19 -26.75
N LEU A 440 17.09 13.17 -26.48
CA LEU A 440 16.34 12.45 -27.52
C LEU A 440 15.32 13.36 -28.22
N THR A 441 14.64 14.26 -27.49
CA THR A 441 13.68 15.21 -28.09
C THR A 441 14.31 16.27 -28.96
N THR A 442 15.64 16.51 -28.83
CA THR A 442 16.36 17.46 -29.73
C THR A 442 16.53 16.87 -31.13
N VAL A 443 16.62 15.54 -31.28
CA VAL A 443 16.92 14.86 -32.53
C VAL A 443 15.73 14.13 -33.15
N ASN A 444 14.71 13.80 -32.37
CA ASN A 444 13.48 13.16 -32.82
C ASN A 444 12.27 13.80 -32.12
N LYS A 445 11.28 14.24 -32.90
CA LYS A 445 10.05 14.86 -32.35
C LYS A 445 9.00 13.85 -31.88
N ASN A 446 9.15 12.59 -32.29
CA ASN A 446 8.23 11.51 -31.99
C ASN A 446 8.77 10.64 -30.85
N VAL A 447 8.97 11.23 -29.69
CA VAL A 447 9.37 10.50 -28.47
C VAL A 447 8.14 10.11 -27.66
N ILE A 448 8.05 8.83 -27.34
CA ILE A 448 7.05 8.25 -26.44
C ILE A 448 7.79 7.75 -25.21
N VAL A 449 7.39 8.21 -24.03
CA VAL A 449 7.91 7.73 -22.75
C VAL A 449 7.01 6.62 -22.22
N VAL A 450 7.58 5.45 -22.03
CA VAL A 450 6.96 4.31 -21.33
C VAL A 450 7.51 4.28 -19.91
N LEU A 451 6.66 4.67 -18.98
CA LEU A 451 7.01 4.90 -17.59
C LEU A 451 6.71 3.66 -16.73
N SER A 452 7.69 3.25 -15.92
CA SER A 452 7.54 2.22 -14.87
C SER A 452 7.92 2.81 -13.52
N ALA A 453 6.93 3.05 -12.68
CA ALA A 453 7.07 3.59 -11.32
C ALA A 453 5.88 3.15 -10.47
N GLY A 454 6.05 2.91 -9.19
CA GLY A 454 4.96 2.53 -8.28
C GLY A 454 4.22 3.73 -7.68
N SER A 455 4.68 4.95 -8.00
CA SER A 455 4.16 6.21 -7.45
C SER A 455 4.41 7.35 -8.43
N SER A 456 3.79 8.51 -8.19
CA SER A 456 3.91 9.68 -9.05
C SER A 456 5.34 10.23 -9.13
N VAL A 457 5.69 10.78 -10.28
CA VAL A 457 6.99 11.40 -10.58
C VAL A 457 6.81 12.75 -11.25
N GLU A 458 7.78 13.65 -11.05
CA GLU A 458 7.88 14.90 -11.80
C GLU A 458 8.33 14.62 -13.24
N MET A 459 7.78 15.38 -14.19
CA MET A 459 8.00 15.19 -15.63
C MET A 459 8.45 16.50 -16.28
N PRO A 460 9.70 16.96 -16.08
CA PRO A 460 10.18 18.21 -16.66
C PRO A 460 10.20 18.19 -18.19
N TRP A 461 10.34 17.02 -18.77
CA TRP A 461 10.34 16.75 -20.22
C TRP A 461 8.93 16.68 -20.85
N TYR A 462 7.85 16.74 -20.06
CA TYR A 462 6.47 16.63 -20.53
C TYR A 462 6.14 17.48 -21.77
N PRO A 463 6.57 18.77 -21.88
CA PRO A 463 6.23 19.59 -23.05
C PRO A 463 6.84 19.11 -24.36
N TYR A 464 7.88 18.29 -24.31
CA TYR A 464 8.73 17.95 -25.46
C TYR A 464 8.46 16.56 -26.04
N VAL A 465 7.71 15.71 -25.34
CA VAL A 465 7.37 14.35 -25.76
C VAL A 465 5.94 14.30 -26.30
N LYS A 466 5.66 13.46 -27.31
CA LYS A 466 4.33 13.33 -27.91
C LYS A 466 3.44 12.29 -27.23
N GLY A 467 4.02 11.27 -26.61
CA GLY A 467 3.27 10.23 -25.93
C GLY A 467 3.84 9.91 -24.58
N ILE A 468 2.97 9.57 -23.63
CA ILE A 468 3.33 9.05 -22.30
C ILE A 468 2.37 7.91 -21.99
N VAL A 469 2.93 6.71 -21.76
CA VAL A 469 2.19 5.53 -21.35
C VAL A 469 2.77 5.04 -20.02
N HIS A 470 1.93 4.88 -19.02
CA HIS A 470 2.37 4.46 -17.69
C HIS A 470 1.91 3.06 -17.37
N GLY A 471 2.88 2.14 -17.25
CA GLY A 471 2.64 0.73 -16.94
C GLY A 471 2.72 0.41 -15.46
N TYR A 472 3.06 1.36 -14.61
CA TYR A 472 3.38 1.09 -13.20
C TYR A 472 4.37 -0.07 -13.08
N LEU A 473 4.08 -1.08 -12.24
CA LEU A 473 4.89 -2.31 -12.11
C LEU A 473 4.02 -3.50 -12.56
N GLY A 474 4.13 -3.83 -13.85
CA GLY A 474 3.18 -4.63 -14.60
C GLY A 474 3.26 -6.15 -14.39
N GLY A 475 4.05 -6.66 -13.43
CA GLY A 475 4.20 -8.09 -13.19
C GLY A 475 4.96 -8.82 -14.30
N GLN A 476 4.94 -10.16 -14.27
CA GLN A 476 5.75 -11.00 -15.16
C GLN A 476 5.36 -10.90 -16.65
N ALA A 477 4.13 -10.46 -16.97
CA ALA A 477 3.61 -10.35 -18.34
C ALA A 477 3.43 -8.90 -18.81
N GLY A 478 4.14 -7.95 -18.19
CA GLY A 478 3.98 -6.51 -18.43
C GLY A 478 4.50 -6.04 -19.79
N ALA A 479 5.47 -6.73 -20.42
CA ALA A 479 6.04 -6.29 -21.69
C ALA A 479 5.10 -6.56 -22.88
N SER A 480 4.52 -7.75 -22.98
CA SER A 480 3.53 -8.07 -24.00
C SER A 480 2.27 -7.21 -23.85
N ALA A 481 1.80 -6.98 -22.59
CA ALA A 481 0.70 -6.07 -22.31
C ALA A 481 0.98 -4.64 -22.80
N MET A 482 2.15 -4.10 -22.52
CA MET A 482 2.57 -2.77 -22.98
C MET A 482 2.60 -2.65 -24.49
N LEU A 483 3.16 -3.65 -25.18
CA LEU A 483 3.19 -3.67 -26.65
C LEU A 483 1.79 -3.79 -27.27
N ASN A 484 0.87 -4.55 -26.65
CA ASN A 484 -0.51 -4.64 -27.07
C ASN A 484 -1.22 -3.27 -26.99
N VAL A 485 -0.95 -2.50 -25.96
CA VAL A 485 -1.46 -1.12 -25.85
C VAL A 485 -0.79 -0.21 -26.87
N LEU A 486 0.55 -0.20 -26.95
CA LEU A 486 1.29 0.67 -27.87
C LEU A 486 0.90 0.46 -29.34
N THR A 487 0.51 -0.75 -29.74
CA THR A 487 0.13 -1.11 -31.11
C THR A 487 -1.39 -1.09 -31.36
N GLY A 488 -2.21 -0.79 -30.34
CA GLY A 488 -3.66 -0.72 -30.46
C GLY A 488 -4.35 -2.10 -30.55
N LYS A 489 -3.66 -3.19 -30.27
CA LYS A 489 -4.31 -4.50 -30.06
C LYS A 489 -5.25 -4.47 -28.86
N VAL A 490 -4.90 -3.65 -27.86
CA VAL A 490 -5.71 -3.34 -26.69
C VAL A 490 -5.89 -1.83 -26.63
N CYS A 491 -7.14 -1.38 -26.47
CA CYS A 491 -7.46 0.03 -26.22
C CYS A 491 -7.22 0.34 -24.75
N PRO A 492 -6.36 1.33 -24.39
CA PRO A 492 -6.07 1.66 -23.00
C PRO A 492 -7.34 2.12 -22.28
N SER A 493 -7.55 1.60 -21.08
CA SER A 493 -8.70 1.91 -20.22
C SER A 493 -8.31 2.28 -18.81
N GLY A 494 -7.05 2.10 -18.42
CA GLY A 494 -6.57 2.41 -17.09
C GLY A 494 -6.74 3.89 -16.72
N LYS A 495 -7.10 4.16 -15.47
CA LYS A 495 -7.21 5.50 -14.90
C LYS A 495 -6.43 5.59 -13.61
N LEU A 496 -5.70 6.71 -13.42
CA LEU A 496 -4.81 6.91 -12.28
C LEU A 496 -5.51 6.72 -10.93
N ASN A 497 -4.88 5.99 -10.04
CA ASN A 497 -5.33 5.79 -8.66
C ASN A 497 -4.75 6.84 -7.67
N GLU A 498 -3.96 7.78 -8.17
CA GLU A 498 -3.34 8.87 -7.43
C GLU A 498 -3.18 10.12 -8.30
N THR A 499 -3.15 11.28 -7.68
CA THR A 499 -2.86 12.55 -8.34
C THR A 499 -1.37 12.65 -8.65
N TYR A 500 -1.03 13.21 -9.81
CA TYR A 500 0.34 13.57 -10.21
C TYR A 500 0.53 15.08 -10.03
N PRO A 501 1.10 15.58 -8.93
CA PRO A 501 1.37 17.01 -8.77
C PRO A 501 2.45 17.48 -9.76
N LEU A 502 2.56 18.78 -9.99
CA LEU A 502 3.61 19.35 -10.83
C LEU A 502 4.96 19.24 -10.13
N HIS A 503 5.01 19.55 -8.84
CA HIS A 503 6.19 19.52 -7.99
C HIS A 503 5.85 18.92 -6.63
N TYR A 504 6.83 18.35 -5.95
CA TYR A 504 6.62 17.78 -4.60
C TYR A 504 6.17 18.86 -3.60
N GLU A 505 6.69 20.09 -3.74
CA GLU A 505 6.29 21.23 -2.92
C GLU A 505 4.81 21.58 -3.04
N ASP A 506 4.11 21.09 -4.05
CA ASP A 506 2.67 21.30 -4.23
C ASP A 506 1.81 20.36 -3.40
N THR A 507 2.42 19.32 -2.80
CA THR A 507 1.66 18.32 -2.02
C THR A 507 1.19 18.88 -0.67
N PRO A 508 0.01 18.46 -0.17
CA PRO A 508 -0.52 18.97 1.10
C PRO A 508 0.35 18.56 2.29
N ALA A 509 0.99 17.40 2.25
CA ALA A 509 1.84 16.89 3.32
C ALA A 509 3.30 17.36 3.26
N TYR A 510 3.67 18.26 2.33
CA TYR A 510 5.06 18.68 2.11
C TYR A 510 5.81 19.09 3.38
N GLU A 511 5.21 19.91 4.22
CA GLU A 511 5.82 20.43 5.45
C GLU A 511 5.81 19.39 6.60
N TYR A 512 5.02 18.31 6.47
CA TYR A 512 4.77 17.35 7.55
C TYR A 512 5.35 15.94 7.27
N TYR A 513 5.85 15.71 6.07
CA TYR A 513 6.42 14.43 5.64
C TYR A 513 7.94 14.55 5.40
N PRO A 514 8.80 13.58 5.78
CA PRO A 514 8.42 12.26 6.29
C PRO A 514 8.03 12.27 7.77
N SER A 515 8.60 13.11 8.64
CA SER A 515 8.23 13.24 10.05
C SER A 515 9.26 14.04 10.83
N LYS A 516 8.88 14.48 12.04
CA LYS A 516 9.80 14.80 13.12
C LYS A 516 10.55 13.54 13.59
N GLU A 517 11.41 13.64 14.60
CA GLU A 517 12.22 12.52 15.05
C GLU A 517 11.38 11.32 15.58
N ARG A 518 10.24 11.59 16.23
CA ARG A 518 9.40 10.57 16.89
C ARG A 518 7.93 10.60 16.50
N SER A 519 7.47 11.58 15.74
CA SER A 519 6.07 11.68 15.33
C SER A 519 5.92 12.18 13.90
N SER A 520 4.86 11.75 13.25
CA SER A 520 4.38 12.25 11.97
C SER A 520 3.02 12.87 12.19
N GLU A 521 2.90 14.18 11.98
CA GLU A 521 1.66 14.90 12.18
C GLU A 521 0.87 14.94 10.89
N TYR A 522 -0.38 14.48 10.94
CA TYR A 522 -1.28 14.39 9.78
C TYR A 522 -2.12 15.66 9.68
N ARG A 523 -1.44 16.82 9.61
CA ARG A 523 -2.05 18.14 9.69
C ARG A 523 -2.91 18.49 8.48
N GLU A 524 -2.69 17.83 7.35
CA GLU A 524 -3.51 18.01 6.16
C GLU A 524 -4.95 17.49 6.34
N GLY A 525 -5.20 16.68 7.36
CA GLY A 525 -6.53 16.17 7.66
C GLY A 525 -7.13 15.38 6.49
N LEU A 526 -8.37 15.67 6.12
CA LEU A 526 -9.08 15.03 5.01
C LEU A 526 -8.49 15.33 3.63
N TYR A 527 -7.58 16.31 3.52
CA TYR A 527 -7.13 16.86 2.24
C TYR A 527 -5.92 16.08 1.68
N VAL A 528 -6.09 14.78 1.49
CA VAL A 528 -5.11 13.89 0.85
C VAL A 528 -5.40 13.80 -0.65
N GLY A 529 -4.35 13.89 -1.48
CA GLY A 529 -4.45 13.72 -2.92
C GLY A 529 -5.43 14.72 -3.57
N TYR A 530 -6.27 14.22 -4.49
CA TYR A 530 -7.22 15.05 -5.23
C TYR A 530 -8.16 15.88 -4.34
N ARG A 531 -8.45 15.43 -3.12
CA ARG A 531 -9.27 16.17 -2.16
C ARG A 531 -8.69 17.54 -1.87
N TYR A 532 -7.36 17.62 -1.77
CA TYR A 532 -6.65 18.88 -1.62
C TYR A 532 -6.69 19.70 -2.90
N TYR A 533 -6.17 19.14 -4.01
CA TYR A 533 -5.92 19.90 -5.24
C TYR A 533 -7.20 20.48 -5.83
N THR A 534 -8.30 19.72 -5.83
CA THR A 534 -9.59 20.20 -6.33
C THR A 534 -10.20 21.28 -5.43
N THR A 535 -10.02 21.16 -4.11
CA THR A 535 -10.58 22.14 -3.16
C THR A 535 -9.92 23.50 -3.27
N VAL A 536 -8.59 23.54 -3.38
CA VAL A 536 -7.83 24.80 -3.49
C VAL A 536 -7.62 25.27 -4.94
N GLY A 537 -8.11 24.52 -5.93
CA GLY A 537 -7.92 24.83 -7.34
C GLY A 537 -6.47 24.77 -7.80
N LYS A 538 -5.64 23.93 -7.18
CA LYS A 538 -4.22 23.79 -7.50
C LYS A 538 -4.04 22.93 -8.75
N LYS A 539 -3.33 23.45 -9.73
CA LYS A 539 -3.03 22.70 -10.96
C LYS A 539 -2.12 21.51 -10.69
N VAL A 540 -2.43 20.39 -11.31
CA VAL A 540 -1.65 19.15 -11.26
C VAL A 540 -1.20 18.72 -12.65
N ARG A 541 -0.28 17.77 -12.74
CA ARG A 541 0.14 17.19 -14.03
C ARG A 541 -0.98 16.31 -14.60
N PHE A 542 -1.52 15.44 -13.74
CA PHE A 542 -2.68 14.60 -14.04
C PHE A 542 -3.53 14.44 -12.76
N PRO A 543 -4.83 14.66 -12.84
CA PRO A 543 -5.70 14.46 -11.69
C PRO A 543 -5.92 12.96 -11.39
N PHE A 544 -6.36 12.67 -10.18
CA PHE A 544 -6.88 11.36 -9.80
C PHE A 544 -8.00 10.92 -10.77
N GLY A 545 -7.98 9.66 -11.16
CA GLY A 545 -8.95 9.11 -12.10
C GLY A 545 -8.67 9.44 -13.58
N PHE A 546 -7.59 10.15 -13.90
CA PHE A 546 -7.24 10.52 -15.27
C PHE A 546 -6.69 9.32 -16.06
N GLY A 547 -7.08 9.22 -17.31
CA GLY A 547 -6.55 8.30 -18.30
C GLY A 547 -7.23 8.53 -19.65
N LEU A 548 -6.43 8.59 -20.72
CA LEU A 548 -6.88 8.72 -22.10
C LEU A 548 -7.21 7.35 -22.70
N SER A 549 -7.98 7.36 -23.79
CA SER A 549 -8.33 6.18 -24.57
C SER A 549 -7.99 6.41 -26.04
N TYR A 550 -8.03 5.35 -26.85
CA TYR A 550 -7.99 5.46 -28.33
C TYR A 550 -9.37 5.74 -28.92
N THR A 551 -10.42 5.81 -28.10
CA THR A 551 -11.76 6.22 -28.46
C THR A 551 -12.22 7.39 -27.60
N THR A 552 -13.43 7.90 -27.85
CA THR A 552 -14.02 9.02 -27.10
C THR A 552 -15.40 8.62 -26.59
N PHE A 553 -15.78 9.21 -25.45
CA PHE A 553 -17.07 8.93 -24.81
C PHE A 553 -17.84 10.23 -24.56
N THR A 554 -19.16 10.16 -24.64
CA THR A 554 -20.08 11.24 -24.22
C THR A 554 -21.04 10.73 -23.17
N TYR A 555 -21.38 11.62 -22.23
CA TYR A 555 -22.28 11.32 -21.13
C TYR A 555 -23.53 12.19 -21.27
N ARG A 556 -24.70 11.66 -20.91
CA ARG A 556 -25.96 12.40 -20.97
C ARG A 556 -27.05 11.80 -20.09
N ASP A 557 -28.16 12.53 -19.96
CA ASP A 557 -29.40 12.07 -19.34
C ASP A 557 -29.23 11.65 -17.86
N LEU A 558 -28.54 12.49 -17.02
CA LEU A 558 -28.41 12.23 -15.60
C LEU A 558 -29.76 12.28 -14.91
N ALA A 559 -30.12 11.21 -14.24
CA ALA A 559 -31.23 11.14 -13.29
C ALA A 559 -30.67 10.78 -11.91
N VAL A 560 -31.09 11.53 -10.89
CA VAL A 560 -30.70 11.31 -9.50
C VAL A 560 -31.94 10.95 -8.71
N ASP A 561 -31.95 9.83 -8.01
CA ASP A 561 -33.01 9.41 -7.08
C ASP A 561 -32.43 9.14 -5.68
N GLN A 562 -33.24 8.65 -4.74
CA GLN A 562 -32.81 8.39 -3.37
C GLN A 562 -31.82 7.22 -3.25
N ASP A 563 -31.77 6.32 -4.23
CA ASP A 563 -30.99 5.10 -4.20
C ASP A 563 -29.72 5.17 -5.06
N GLY A 564 -29.57 6.20 -5.92
CA GLY A 564 -28.41 6.30 -6.78
C GLY A 564 -28.57 7.28 -7.95
N VAL A 565 -27.70 7.07 -8.94
CA VAL A 565 -27.68 7.85 -10.18
C VAL A 565 -27.79 6.93 -11.38
N THR A 566 -28.55 7.37 -12.39
CA THR A 566 -28.66 6.71 -13.69
C THR A 566 -28.31 7.71 -14.79
N PHE A 567 -27.49 7.32 -15.75
CA PHE A 567 -27.08 8.16 -16.88
C PHE A 567 -26.68 7.28 -18.06
N LYS A 568 -26.44 7.88 -19.22
CA LYS A 568 -26.03 7.16 -20.43
C LYS A 568 -24.61 7.51 -20.82
N ILE A 569 -23.85 6.51 -21.25
CA ILE A 569 -22.51 6.65 -21.83
C ILE A 569 -22.55 6.11 -23.26
N LYS A 570 -22.04 6.88 -24.22
CA LYS A 570 -21.92 6.50 -25.62
C LYS A 570 -20.48 6.56 -26.08
N ASN A 571 -20.00 5.50 -26.73
CA ASN A 571 -18.75 5.53 -27.45
C ASN A 571 -18.93 6.30 -28.77
N THR A 572 -18.24 7.42 -28.93
CA THR A 572 -18.33 8.31 -30.10
C THR A 572 -17.14 8.20 -31.05
N GLY A 573 -16.19 7.33 -30.76
CA GLY A 573 -15.04 7.07 -31.63
C GLY A 573 -15.20 5.78 -32.44
N ASP A 574 -14.09 5.34 -33.05
CA ASP A 574 -14.09 4.30 -34.09
C ASP A 574 -13.62 2.93 -33.59
N VAL A 575 -13.19 2.82 -32.31
CA VAL A 575 -12.73 1.55 -31.74
C VAL A 575 -13.51 1.20 -30.48
N THR A 576 -13.65 -0.10 -30.19
CA THR A 576 -14.20 -0.55 -28.91
C THR A 576 -13.29 -0.07 -27.78
N GLY A 577 -13.89 0.53 -26.76
CA GLY A 577 -13.16 1.03 -25.59
C GLY A 577 -13.94 0.83 -24.30
N THR A 578 -13.23 0.87 -23.22
CA THR A 578 -13.79 0.81 -21.87
C THR A 578 -13.68 2.15 -21.20
N GLU A 579 -14.80 2.65 -20.65
CA GLU A 579 -14.85 3.89 -19.86
C GLU A 579 -15.11 3.57 -18.40
N ILE A 580 -14.55 4.41 -17.54
CA ILE A 580 -14.72 4.37 -16.08
C ILE A 580 -15.37 5.67 -15.66
N ALA A 581 -16.66 5.62 -15.37
CA ALA A 581 -17.42 6.76 -14.84
C ALA A 581 -17.31 6.81 -13.32
N GLN A 582 -17.00 8.00 -12.80
CA GLN A 582 -16.70 8.24 -11.39
C GLN A 582 -17.77 9.14 -10.78
N LEU A 583 -18.40 8.66 -9.71
CA LEU A 583 -19.40 9.42 -8.94
C LEU A 583 -18.70 10.18 -7.82
N TYR A 584 -18.81 11.48 -7.86
CA TYR A 584 -18.33 12.38 -6.80
C TYR A 584 -19.51 13.06 -6.10
N VAL A 585 -19.36 13.26 -4.79
CA VAL A 585 -20.35 13.96 -3.97
C VAL A 585 -19.67 15.12 -3.26
N GLY A 586 -20.33 16.26 -3.23
CA GLY A 586 -19.92 17.47 -2.53
C GLY A 586 -21.06 18.09 -1.74
N LYS A 587 -20.74 18.85 -0.71
CA LYS A 587 -21.72 19.66 0.03
C LYS A 587 -21.01 20.83 0.71
N GLU A 588 -21.53 22.04 0.49
CA GLU A 588 -21.11 23.18 1.29
C GLU A 588 -21.79 23.16 2.67
N SER A 589 -21.05 23.49 3.69
CA SER A 589 -21.54 23.57 5.07
C SER A 589 -20.74 24.60 5.87
N ASP A 590 -21.39 25.23 6.83
CA ASP A 590 -20.76 26.12 7.82
C ASP A 590 -20.41 25.40 9.13
N SER A 591 -20.86 24.16 9.29
CA SER A 591 -20.68 23.35 10.49
C SER A 591 -19.92 22.04 10.27
N VAL A 592 -19.63 21.68 9.01
CA VAL A 592 -18.81 20.50 8.66
C VAL A 592 -17.89 20.87 7.51
N PHE A 593 -16.59 20.97 7.76
CA PHE A 593 -15.61 21.15 6.68
C PHE A 593 -15.49 19.88 5.83
N ARG A 594 -15.40 20.03 4.51
CA ARG A 594 -15.29 18.93 3.55
C ARG A 594 -14.39 19.32 2.39
N PRO A 595 -13.73 18.36 1.74
CA PRO A 595 -13.20 18.57 0.39
C PRO A 595 -14.31 19.00 -0.57
N LEU A 596 -13.96 19.74 -1.62
CA LEU A 596 -14.90 20.17 -2.65
C LEU A 596 -15.73 18.99 -3.19
N ARG A 597 -15.10 17.83 -3.32
CA ARG A 597 -15.75 16.60 -3.77
C ARG A 597 -15.00 15.37 -3.28
N GLU A 598 -15.73 14.27 -3.13
CA GLU A 598 -15.21 12.98 -2.69
C GLU A 598 -15.77 11.85 -3.58
N LEU A 599 -14.94 10.92 -3.98
CA LEU A 599 -15.37 9.72 -4.71
C LEU A 599 -16.27 8.87 -3.82
N LYS A 600 -17.47 8.55 -4.32
CA LYS A 600 -18.49 7.75 -3.61
C LYS A 600 -19.05 6.59 -4.45
N GLY A 601 -18.52 6.41 -5.65
CA GLY A 601 -18.88 5.29 -6.52
C GLY A 601 -18.16 5.35 -7.85
N PHE A 602 -18.10 4.25 -8.54
CA PHE A 602 -17.59 4.17 -9.92
C PHE A 602 -18.23 2.99 -10.65
N THR A 603 -18.19 3.05 -11.98
CA THR A 603 -18.62 1.92 -12.82
C THR A 603 -17.78 1.85 -14.07
N ARG A 604 -17.50 0.63 -14.50
CA ARG A 604 -16.72 0.32 -15.70
C ARG A 604 -17.65 -0.21 -16.80
N VAL A 605 -17.57 0.34 -18.00
CA VAL A 605 -18.42 -0.07 -19.12
C VAL A 605 -17.63 -0.17 -20.42
N THR A 606 -17.74 -1.31 -21.10
CA THR A 606 -17.15 -1.52 -22.42
C THR A 606 -18.20 -1.29 -23.49
N LEU A 607 -17.86 -0.47 -24.49
CA LEU A 607 -18.75 -0.04 -25.56
C LEU A 607 -18.09 -0.20 -26.94
N ALA A 608 -18.80 -0.81 -27.87
CA ALA A 608 -18.43 -0.81 -29.29
C ALA A 608 -18.59 0.59 -29.91
N PRO A 609 -17.97 0.88 -31.06
CA PRO A 609 -18.19 2.14 -31.77
C PRO A 609 -19.68 2.45 -31.99
N GLY A 610 -20.10 3.65 -31.58
CA GLY A 610 -21.49 4.10 -31.65
C GLY A 610 -22.45 3.49 -30.62
N GLU A 611 -22.02 2.49 -29.86
CA GLU A 611 -22.83 1.86 -28.79
C GLU A 611 -23.06 2.82 -27.64
N GLU A 612 -24.28 2.80 -27.11
CA GLU A 612 -24.71 3.54 -25.94
C GLU A 612 -25.31 2.58 -24.92
N LYS A 613 -24.92 2.75 -23.65
CA LYS A 613 -25.51 2.01 -22.53
C LYS A 613 -25.99 2.97 -21.44
N GLU A 614 -27.09 2.62 -20.83
CA GLU A 614 -27.51 3.17 -19.56
C GLU A 614 -26.77 2.48 -18.42
N VAL A 615 -26.21 3.23 -17.53
CA VAL A 615 -25.45 2.77 -16.37
C VAL A 615 -26.06 3.34 -15.10
N ARG A 616 -25.98 2.56 -14.01
CA ARG A 616 -26.45 2.98 -12.69
C ARG A 616 -25.33 2.80 -11.65
N ILE A 617 -25.14 3.80 -10.82
CA ILE A 617 -24.29 3.73 -9.61
C ILE A 617 -25.19 3.92 -8.40
N LEU A 618 -25.21 2.94 -7.51
CA LEU A 618 -26.00 2.98 -6.28
C LEU A 618 -25.31 3.79 -5.20
N PHE A 619 -26.07 4.47 -4.39
CA PHE A 619 -25.60 5.04 -3.13
C PHE A 619 -25.50 3.95 -2.09
N ASP A 620 -24.49 4.03 -1.25
CA ASP A 620 -24.29 3.16 -0.11
C ASP A 620 -24.23 3.96 1.21
N ASP A 621 -24.02 3.29 2.33
CA ASP A 621 -23.92 3.91 3.65
C ASP A 621 -22.77 4.94 3.77
N LYS A 622 -21.82 4.92 2.83
CA LYS A 622 -20.64 5.80 2.81
C LYS A 622 -20.83 7.05 1.96
N THR A 623 -21.93 7.11 1.18
CA THR A 623 -22.12 8.14 0.16
C THR A 623 -22.23 9.55 0.75
N PHE A 624 -22.98 9.74 1.83
CA PHE A 624 -23.29 11.05 2.40
C PHE A 624 -22.74 11.26 3.81
N ARG A 625 -22.17 10.23 4.44
CA ARG A 625 -21.74 10.24 5.83
C ARG A 625 -20.47 11.06 6.04
N PHE A 626 -20.32 11.58 7.25
CA PHE A 626 -19.09 12.08 7.83
C PHE A 626 -18.97 11.56 9.27
N TYR A 627 -17.78 11.57 9.84
CA TYR A 627 -17.59 11.19 11.23
C TYR A 627 -17.70 12.40 12.14
N ASP A 628 -18.67 12.41 13.04
CA ASP A 628 -18.87 13.49 14.00
C ASP A 628 -18.25 13.12 15.35
N THR A 629 -17.17 13.80 15.71
CA THR A 629 -16.43 13.56 16.97
C THR A 629 -17.21 13.97 18.22
N ARG A 630 -18.35 14.67 18.10
CA ARG A 630 -19.21 15.00 19.23
C ARG A 630 -20.13 13.84 19.62
N THR A 631 -20.62 13.12 18.63
CA THR A 631 -21.50 11.95 18.81
C THR A 631 -20.72 10.64 18.82
N ASP A 632 -19.43 10.70 18.47
CA ASP A 632 -18.53 9.56 18.29
C ASP A 632 -19.14 8.51 17.34
N SER A 633 -19.72 8.99 16.23
CA SER A 633 -20.46 8.18 15.28
C SER A 633 -20.48 8.75 13.86
N TRP A 634 -20.83 7.87 12.91
CA TRP A 634 -21.09 8.27 11.54
C TRP A 634 -22.45 8.96 11.44
N GLU A 635 -22.45 10.19 10.95
CA GLU A 635 -23.62 11.02 10.79
C GLU A 635 -23.81 11.44 9.33
N VAL A 636 -25.05 11.80 8.98
CA VAL A 636 -25.40 12.42 7.70
C VAL A 636 -25.97 13.80 7.99
N GLU A 637 -25.35 14.84 7.45
CA GLU A 637 -25.83 16.20 7.59
C GLU A 637 -27.01 16.45 6.65
N THR A 638 -28.13 16.89 7.19
CA THR A 638 -29.33 17.28 6.40
C THR A 638 -29.02 18.41 5.43
N GLY A 639 -29.49 18.32 4.20
CA GLY A 639 -29.36 19.39 3.22
C GLY A 639 -29.21 18.91 1.79
N THR A 640 -28.84 19.83 0.90
CA THR A 640 -28.64 19.52 -0.52
C THR A 640 -27.20 19.14 -0.79
N TYR A 641 -26.99 17.98 -1.39
CA TYR A 641 -25.73 17.49 -1.86
C TYR A 641 -25.59 17.68 -3.37
N GLN A 642 -24.41 18.06 -3.82
CA GLN A 642 -24.02 18.07 -5.23
C GLN A 642 -23.64 16.65 -5.65
N ILE A 643 -24.21 16.19 -6.73
CA ILE A 643 -23.99 14.87 -7.31
C ILE A 643 -23.34 15.06 -8.67
N MET A 644 -22.13 14.58 -8.83
CA MET A 644 -21.31 14.84 -10.02
C MET A 644 -20.81 13.52 -10.62
N ILE A 645 -20.91 13.40 -11.94
CA ILE A 645 -20.31 12.29 -12.70
C ILE A 645 -19.15 12.85 -13.51
N GLY A 646 -17.95 12.33 -13.26
CA GLY A 646 -16.74 12.78 -13.92
C GLY A 646 -16.01 11.64 -14.66
N SER A 647 -15.16 12.02 -15.59
CA SER A 647 -14.15 11.16 -16.20
C SER A 647 -12.88 11.05 -15.34
N ASN A 648 -12.69 12.02 -14.45
CA ASN A 648 -11.62 12.12 -13.45
C ASN A 648 -12.02 13.17 -12.39
N ALA A 649 -11.18 13.38 -11.37
CA ALA A 649 -11.50 14.28 -10.25
C ALA A 649 -11.62 15.77 -10.61
N GLU A 650 -11.12 16.22 -11.75
CA GLU A 650 -11.23 17.62 -12.21
C GLU A 650 -12.34 17.82 -13.25
N GLU A 651 -12.59 16.83 -14.09
CA GLU A 651 -13.52 16.94 -15.22
C GLU A 651 -14.89 16.31 -14.88
N MET A 652 -15.82 17.18 -14.47
CA MET A 652 -17.22 16.78 -14.23
C MET A 652 -18.03 16.95 -15.50
N LEU A 653 -18.65 15.87 -15.98
CA LEU A 653 -19.37 15.79 -17.25
C LEU A 653 -20.88 15.92 -17.04
N LEU A 654 -21.40 15.45 -15.91
CA LEU A 654 -22.80 15.61 -15.53
C LEU A 654 -22.90 16.07 -14.08
N GLU A 655 -23.82 16.96 -13.81
CA GLU A 655 -24.07 17.49 -12.47
C GLU A 655 -25.56 17.47 -12.13
N GLY A 656 -25.85 17.16 -10.89
CA GLY A 656 -27.19 17.16 -10.33
C GLY A 656 -27.14 17.46 -8.83
N SER A 657 -28.29 17.37 -8.19
CA SER A 657 -28.36 17.56 -6.74
C SER A 657 -29.40 16.63 -6.12
N LEU A 658 -29.21 16.34 -4.83
CA LEU A 658 -30.13 15.54 -4.04
C LEU A 658 -30.35 16.19 -2.67
N ALA A 659 -31.62 16.37 -2.29
CA ALA A 659 -31.95 16.71 -0.92
C ALA A 659 -31.96 15.45 -0.06
N VAL A 660 -31.13 15.45 0.97
CA VAL A 660 -30.98 14.33 1.90
C VAL A 660 -31.50 14.75 3.29
N ASN A 661 -32.40 13.93 3.84
CA ASN A 661 -32.79 14.02 5.24
C ASN A 661 -31.77 13.24 6.07
N GLY A 662 -30.83 13.96 6.66
CA GLY A 662 -29.75 13.36 7.43
C GLY A 662 -30.14 13.02 8.87
N THR A 663 -29.17 12.53 9.61
CA THR A 663 -29.27 12.22 11.05
C THR A 663 -29.08 13.46 11.92
N VAL A 664 -28.33 14.46 11.40
CA VAL A 664 -28.07 15.75 12.07
C VAL A 664 -28.36 16.93 11.16
N THR A 665 -28.69 18.07 11.75
CA THR A 665 -28.90 19.34 11.03
C THR A 665 -27.63 20.19 10.96
N GLU A 666 -26.73 20.03 11.94
CA GLU A 666 -25.46 20.76 12.06
C GLU A 666 -24.37 19.84 12.59
N GLY A 667 -23.17 19.98 12.07
CA GLY A 667 -21.95 19.31 12.56
C GLY A 667 -21.29 20.06 13.72
N GLY A 668 -20.18 19.53 14.21
CA GLY A 668 -19.44 20.03 15.38
C GLY A 668 -18.32 21.01 15.10
N TYR A 669 -18.15 21.42 13.86
CA TYR A 669 -16.99 22.21 13.45
C TYR A 669 -17.37 23.67 13.21
N SER A 670 -16.44 24.58 13.49
CA SER A 670 -16.65 26.02 13.30
C SER A 670 -15.64 26.58 12.31
N ARG A 671 -16.14 27.26 11.29
CA ARG A 671 -15.30 28.00 10.33
C ARG A 671 -14.40 29.04 11.01
N GLU A 672 -14.83 29.63 12.14
CA GLU A 672 -14.04 30.56 12.90
C GLU A 672 -12.86 29.88 13.60
N SER A 673 -13.06 28.67 14.11
CA SER A 673 -12.00 27.92 14.85
C SER A 673 -11.07 27.12 13.96
N LEU A 674 -11.52 26.70 12.75
CA LEU A 674 -10.79 25.85 11.82
C LEU A 674 -10.84 26.40 10.38
N PRO A 675 -10.53 27.70 10.14
CA PRO A 675 -10.75 28.35 8.85
C PRO A 675 -9.98 27.65 7.72
N GLU A 676 -8.77 27.18 7.98
CA GLU A 676 -7.92 26.52 6.97
C GLU A 676 -8.52 25.18 6.50
N TYR A 677 -9.19 24.45 7.40
CA TYR A 677 -9.85 23.19 7.01
C TYR A 677 -11.16 23.44 6.23
N PHE A 678 -11.84 24.56 6.46
CA PHE A 678 -13.03 24.92 5.68
C PHE A 678 -12.73 25.41 4.26
N ASN A 679 -11.51 25.89 4.00
CA ASN A 679 -11.10 26.36 2.67
C ASN A 679 -10.04 25.46 2.01
N GLY A 680 -9.54 24.44 2.70
CA GLY A 680 -8.54 23.49 2.19
C GLY A 680 -7.09 24.00 2.22
N GLU A 681 -6.80 25.17 2.81
CA GLU A 681 -5.46 25.78 2.89
C GLU A 681 -4.58 25.12 3.96
N VAL A 682 -4.35 23.79 3.82
CA VAL A 682 -3.79 22.93 4.87
C VAL A 682 -2.26 22.78 4.84
N LYS A 683 -1.55 23.44 3.95
CA LYS A 683 -0.09 23.28 3.84
C LYS A 683 0.71 23.82 5.02
N ASN A 684 0.18 24.83 5.71
CA ASN A 684 0.90 25.51 6.81
C ASN A 684 -0.02 25.67 8.02
N ILE A 685 -0.53 24.56 8.53
CA ILE A 685 -1.41 24.55 9.71
C ILE A 685 -0.60 24.87 10.97
N SER A 686 -1.05 25.87 11.71
CA SER A 686 -0.46 26.23 12.99
C SER A 686 -0.67 25.14 14.05
N ASP A 687 0.21 25.09 15.06
CA ASP A 687 0.02 24.18 16.20
C ASP A 687 -1.32 24.41 16.90
N ASP A 688 -1.78 25.66 16.98
CA ASP A 688 -3.04 26.01 17.63
C ASP A 688 -4.23 25.47 16.83
N THR A 689 -4.25 25.67 15.50
CA THR A 689 -5.33 25.14 14.64
C THR A 689 -5.33 23.60 14.66
N PHE A 690 -4.15 22.98 14.56
CA PHE A 690 -4.07 21.51 14.60
C PHE A 690 -4.49 20.95 15.96
N ARG A 691 -4.10 21.57 17.06
CA ARG A 691 -4.54 21.19 18.41
C ARG A 691 -6.08 21.25 18.55
N ARG A 692 -6.73 22.26 17.97
CA ARG A 692 -8.22 22.34 17.97
C ARG A 692 -8.86 21.20 17.18
N LEU A 693 -8.30 20.84 16.03
CA LEU A 693 -8.78 19.69 15.24
C LEU A 693 -8.49 18.36 15.96
N TYR A 694 -7.26 18.19 16.45
CA TYR A 694 -6.81 16.99 17.14
C TYR A 694 -7.52 16.73 18.47
N GLY A 695 -7.99 17.80 19.11
CA GLY A 695 -8.75 17.73 20.38
C GLY A 695 -7.92 17.40 21.61
N ARG A 696 -6.59 17.38 21.48
CA ARG A 696 -5.64 17.11 22.57
C ARG A 696 -4.30 17.80 22.32
N GLU A 697 -3.38 17.77 23.30
CA GLU A 697 -2.04 18.33 23.12
C GLU A 697 -1.26 17.56 22.07
N ILE A 698 -0.55 18.30 21.22
CA ILE A 698 0.32 17.70 20.19
C ILE A 698 1.55 17.11 20.89
N PRO A 699 1.87 15.81 20.65
CA PRO A 699 3.09 15.24 21.24
C PRO A 699 4.33 15.97 20.76
N ASP A 700 5.30 16.18 21.66
CA ASP A 700 6.62 16.67 21.26
C ASP A 700 7.36 15.56 20.49
N GLY A 701 7.29 15.63 19.18
CA GLY A 701 7.97 14.68 18.27
C GLY A 701 9.46 14.96 18.10
N SER A 702 10.01 15.98 18.76
CA SER A 702 11.42 16.34 18.66
C SER A 702 12.33 15.37 19.44
N TRP A 703 13.64 15.47 19.17
CA TRP A 703 14.62 14.65 19.89
C TRP A 703 14.78 15.12 21.35
N SER A 704 14.64 14.19 22.30
CA SER A 704 14.67 14.48 23.76
C SER A 704 16.02 14.31 24.43
N GLY A 705 17.11 14.07 23.69
CA GLY A 705 18.47 13.93 24.21
C GLY A 705 18.87 12.56 24.77
N GLU A 706 17.93 11.63 24.95
CA GLU A 706 18.18 10.24 25.39
C GLU A 706 17.56 9.22 24.45
N ILE A 707 18.30 8.12 24.23
CA ILE A 707 17.82 6.96 23.47
C ILE A 707 16.82 6.19 24.34
N ARG A 708 15.67 5.86 23.79
CA ARG A 708 14.64 4.98 24.38
C ARG A 708 14.65 3.62 23.68
N MET A 709 14.07 2.61 24.31
CA MET A 709 13.93 1.27 23.74
C MET A 709 13.21 1.26 22.39
N ASN A 710 12.27 2.17 22.22
CA ASN A 710 11.45 2.30 21.03
C ASN A 710 12.04 3.25 19.97
N ASP A 711 13.19 3.88 20.23
CA ASP A 711 13.86 4.68 19.20
C ASP A 711 14.54 3.77 18.16
N ALA A 712 14.48 4.18 16.89
CA ALA A 712 15.10 3.44 15.80
C ALA A 712 16.62 3.47 15.88
N VAL A 713 17.25 2.40 15.38
CA VAL A 713 18.72 2.28 15.34
C VAL A 713 19.38 3.46 14.61
N CYS A 714 18.74 4.03 13.58
CA CYS A 714 19.26 5.24 12.92
C CYS A 714 19.38 6.44 13.87
N GLN A 715 18.62 6.48 14.96
CA GLN A 715 18.67 7.55 15.97
C GLN A 715 19.82 7.37 16.97
N LEU A 716 20.54 6.23 16.96
CA LEU A 716 21.75 6.04 17.75
C LEU A 716 22.85 7.08 17.44
N TYR A 717 22.75 7.75 16.30
CA TYR A 717 23.58 8.91 15.97
C TYR A 717 23.54 9.99 17.05
N TYR A 718 22.36 10.23 17.64
CA TYR A 718 22.13 11.23 18.68
C TYR A 718 22.59 10.76 20.08
N GLY A 719 22.79 9.45 20.28
CA GLY A 719 23.17 8.87 21.56
C GLY A 719 24.55 9.35 22.04
N LYS A 720 24.78 9.36 23.37
CA LYS A 720 26.07 9.70 23.98
C LYS A 720 27.09 8.57 23.89
N GLY A 721 26.63 7.33 23.67
CA GLY A 721 27.45 6.11 23.62
C GLY A 721 28.21 5.95 22.32
N ILE A 722 29.55 5.70 22.39
CA ILE A 722 30.37 5.51 21.18
C ILE A 722 29.99 4.25 20.39
N PHE A 723 29.57 3.17 21.05
CA PHE A 723 29.19 1.92 20.41
C PHE A 723 27.96 2.11 19.50
N GLY A 724 26.93 2.85 19.97
CA GLY A 724 25.77 3.20 19.13
C GLY A 724 26.15 4.00 17.89
N LYS A 725 27.08 4.96 18.04
CA LYS A 725 27.59 5.75 16.90
C LYS A 725 28.39 4.93 15.90
N ILE A 726 29.21 3.98 16.39
CA ILE A 726 29.96 3.05 15.53
C ILE A 726 28.96 2.17 14.75
N PHE A 727 27.99 1.59 15.44
CA PHE A 727 26.98 0.73 14.81
C PHE A 727 26.17 1.48 13.75
N TYR A 728 25.68 2.68 14.06
CA TYR A 728 25.08 3.58 13.09
C TYR A 728 26.00 3.84 11.88
N GLY A 729 27.29 4.13 12.13
CA GLY A 729 28.27 4.41 11.07
C GLY A 729 28.46 3.21 10.14
N VAL A 730 28.50 2.00 10.68
CA VAL A 730 28.58 0.75 9.88
C VAL A 730 27.35 0.60 8.98
N LEU A 731 26.15 0.77 9.53
CA LEU A 731 24.92 0.67 8.74
C LEU A 731 24.89 1.73 7.62
N ARG A 732 25.30 2.98 7.91
CA ARG A 732 25.39 4.04 6.89
C ARG A 732 26.37 3.72 5.78
N ILE A 733 27.50 3.11 6.08
CA ILE A 733 28.47 2.65 5.07
C ILE A 733 27.85 1.55 4.21
N LEU A 734 27.19 0.56 4.84
CA LEU A 734 26.53 -0.53 4.12
C LEU A 734 25.39 -0.01 3.21
N LEU A 735 24.62 0.97 3.66
CA LEU A 735 23.59 1.62 2.84
C LEU A 735 24.22 2.33 1.63
N LYS A 736 25.30 3.08 1.82
CA LYS A 736 26.03 3.72 0.69
C LYS A 736 26.59 2.71 -0.30
N ILE A 737 27.07 1.56 0.17
CA ILE A 737 27.52 0.46 -0.72
C ILE A 737 26.32 -0.08 -1.51
N SER A 738 25.19 -0.29 -0.87
CA SER A 738 23.94 -0.72 -1.50
C SER A 738 23.48 0.26 -2.58
N GLU A 739 23.45 1.56 -2.29
CA GLU A 739 23.17 2.63 -3.26
C GLU A 739 24.17 2.57 -4.43
N TRP A 740 25.45 2.38 -4.14
CA TRP A 740 26.50 2.25 -5.18
C TRP A 740 26.30 1.02 -6.05
N GLN A 741 25.81 -0.10 -5.50
CA GLN A 741 25.51 -1.33 -6.24
C GLN A 741 24.21 -1.24 -7.06
N GLY A 742 23.35 -0.25 -6.78
CA GLY A 742 22.04 -0.09 -7.42
C GLY A 742 20.99 -1.10 -6.96
N LYS A 743 21.20 -1.72 -5.79
CA LYS A 743 20.26 -2.68 -5.19
C LYS A 743 20.06 -2.37 -3.71
N PRO A 744 18.83 -2.22 -3.22
CA PRO A 744 18.59 -1.97 -1.81
C PRO A 744 18.99 -3.20 -0.99
N ASN A 745 19.72 -2.97 0.08
CA ASN A 745 20.00 -4.02 1.06
C ASN A 745 18.91 -3.99 2.12
N LEU A 746 17.89 -4.82 1.93
CA LEU A 746 16.68 -4.84 2.78
C LEU A 746 17.00 -5.14 4.24
N ASN A 747 17.97 -6.00 4.53
CA ASN A 747 18.41 -6.27 5.90
C ASN A 747 18.99 -5.03 6.57
N VAL A 748 19.81 -4.28 5.85
CA VAL A 748 20.41 -3.05 6.40
C VAL A 748 19.34 -1.99 6.60
N LEU A 749 18.40 -1.83 5.65
CA LEU A 749 17.27 -0.91 5.75
C LEU A 749 16.36 -1.27 6.93
N PHE A 750 16.05 -2.55 7.09
CA PHE A 750 15.25 -3.03 8.21
C PHE A 750 15.93 -2.73 9.55
N ASN A 751 17.21 -3.12 9.70
CA ASN A 751 17.97 -2.83 10.92
C ASN A 751 18.12 -1.33 11.18
N TYR A 752 18.26 -0.51 10.13
CA TYR A 752 18.38 0.95 10.25
C TYR A 752 17.11 1.60 10.84
N ASN A 753 15.92 1.12 10.45
CA ASN A 753 14.63 1.63 10.87
C ASN A 753 14.04 0.90 12.10
N MET A 754 14.60 -0.24 12.49
CA MET A 754 14.11 -1.06 13.60
C MET A 754 14.41 -0.39 14.96
N PRO A 755 13.47 -0.39 15.92
CA PRO A 755 13.77 0.04 17.28
C PRO A 755 14.69 -0.95 18.02
N ILE A 756 15.39 -0.49 19.06
CA ILE A 756 16.31 -1.35 19.82
C ILE A 756 15.59 -2.59 20.38
N ARG A 757 14.35 -2.43 20.88
CA ARG A 757 13.52 -3.57 21.35
C ARG A 757 13.26 -4.62 20.26
N GLY A 758 13.29 -4.21 19.00
CA GLY A 758 13.04 -5.10 17.86
C GLY A 758 14.02 -6.29 17.82
N TYR A 759 15.26 -6.12 18.31
CA TYR A 759 16.19 -7.23 18.41
C TYR A 759 15.67 -8.35 19.33
N ALA A 760 14.96 -8.00 20.42
CA ALA A 760 14.35 -9.01 21.28
C ALA A 760 13.18 -9.73 20.60
N LYS A 761 12.48 -9.07 19.70
CA LYS A 761 11.31 -9.63 19.01
C LYS A 761 11.68 -10.44 17.75
N MET A 762 12.81 -10.12 17.09
CA MET A 762 13.17 -10.68 15.78
C MET A 762 14.23 -11.80 15.83
N THR A 763 14.83 -12.05 16.99
CA THR A 763 15.93 -13.02 17.11
C THR A 763 15.54 -14.37 17.72
N GLY A 764 14.21 -14.67 17.81
CA GLY A 764 13.72 -15.95 18.34
C GLY A 764 14.20 -16.25 19.77
N GLY A 765 14.35 -15.20 20.60
CA GLY A 765 14.84 -15.31 21.97
C GLY A 765 16.37 -15.26 22.11
N PHE A 766 17.13 -15.06 21.00
CA PHE A 766 18.59 -14.89 21.10
C PHE A 766 18.99 -13.62 21.85
N VAL A 767 18.35 -12.51 21.57
CA VAL A 767 18.43 -11.27 22.35
C VAL A 767 17.18 -11.21 23.23
N THR A 768 17.37 -11.01 24.54
CA THR A 768 16.25 -10.83 25.48
C THR A 768 15.90 -9.35 25.63
N MET A 769 14.73 -9.03 26.18
CA MET A 769 14.34 -7.65 26.44
C MET A 769 15.32 -6.98 27.43
N GLU A 770 15.78 -7.71 28.51
CA GLU A 770 16.81 -7.22 29.43
C GLU A 770 18.14 -6.89 28.72
N MET A 771 18.50 -7.67 27.68
CA MET A 771 19.69 -7.38 26.86
C MET A 771 19.48 -6.10 26.01
N ALA A 772 18.30 -5.88 25.46
CA ALA A 772 17.97 -4.69 24.70
C ALA A 772 17.96 -3.42 25.60
N GLU A 773 17.49 -3.54 26.83
CA GLU A 773 17.62 -2.47 27.85
C GLU A 773 19.08 -2.13 28.12
N ALA A 774 19.93 -3.13 28.32
CA ALA A 774 21.35 -2.94 28.51
C ALA A 774 22.03 -2.25 27.32
N LEU A 775 21.65 -2.59 26.08
CA LEU A 775 22.11 -1.89 24.88
C LEU A 775 21.67 -0.42 24.85
N THR A 776 20.46 -0.13 25.31
CA THR A 776 19.92 1.23 25.42
C THR A 776 20.71 2.05 26.45
N GLU A 777 21.05 1.45 27.62
CA GLU A 777 21.93 2.08 28.61
C GLU A 777 23.33 2.41 28.02
N MET A 778 23.90 1.48 27.25
CA MET A 778 25.18 1.68 26.57
C MET A 778 25.09 2.79 25.51
N ALA A 779 24.00 2.86 24.76
CA ALA A 779 23.75 3.91 23.77
C ALA A 779 23.64 5.29 24.42
N ASN A 780 23.14 5.38 25.64
CA ASN A 780 23.09 6.62 26.44
C ASN A 780 24.42 6.98 27.14
N GLY A 781 25.48 6.18 26.96
CA GLY A 781 26.80 6.45 27.50
C GLY A 781 27.11 5.76 28.81
N HIS A 782 26.19 4.98 29.39
CA HIS A 782 26.37 4.23 30.64
C HIS A 782 27.13 2.92 30.41
N ARG A 783 28.38 3.01 29.93
CA ARG A 783 29.16 1.87 29.40
C ARG A 783 29.35 0.75 30.43
N ILE A 784 29.85 1.08 31.64
CA ILE A 784 30.16 0.09 32.69
C ILE A 784 28.88 -0.58 33.17
N ARG A 785 27.85 0.21 33.49
CA ARG A 785 26.55 -0.30 33.95
C ARG A 785 25.86 -1.13 32.87
N GLY A 786 25.77 -0.62 31.62
CA GLY A 786 25.13 -1.35 30.52
C GLY A 786 25.88 -2.64 30.15
N THR A 787 27.25 -2.65 30.19
CA THR A 787 27.99 -3.89 29.95
C THR A 787 27.76 -4.90 31.06
N ALA A 788 27.77 -4.51 32.32
CA ALA A 788 27.46 -5.40 33.44
C ALA A 788 26.02 -5.95 33.37
N HIS A 789 25.08 -5.10 33.01
CA HIS A 789 23.68 -5.49 32.78
C HIS A 789 23.56 -6.51 31.64
N LEU A 790 24.23 -6.25 30.50
CA LEU A 790 24.23 -7.14 29.33
C LEU A 790 24.79 -8.54 29.68
N ILE A 791 25.92 -8.60 30.40
CA ILE A 791 26.52 -9.86 30.84
C ILE A 791 25.55 -10.60 31.76
N LYS A 792 24.93 -9.90 32.71
CA LYS A 792 23.96 -10.50 33.64
C LYS A 792 22.74 -11.05 32.92
N ALA A 793 22.19 -10.29 31.96
CA ALA A 793 21.07 -10.72 31.14
C ALA A 793 21.44 -11.94 30.25
N ALA A 794 22.66 -11.95 29.68
CA ALA A 794 23.14 -13.07 28.87
C ALA A 794 23.35 -14.36 29.67
N VAL A 795 23.77 -14.26 30.95
CA VAL A 795 23.96 -15.43 31.82
C VAL A 795 22.62 -15.99 32.33
N LYS A 796 21.59 -15.15 32.45
CA LYS A 796 20.23 -15.58 32.87
C LYS A 796 19.41 -16.21 31.72
N ARG A 797 19.97 -16.30 30.55
CA ARG A 797 19.29 -16.83 29.37
C ARG A 797 19.11 -18.36 29.50
N ASP A 798 17.88 -18.80 29.68
CA ASP A 798 17.45 -20.20 29.67
C ASP A 798 16.94 -20.61 28.28
#